data_8df39584a251b9aa3ddee3c36b2fa305
#
_entry.id   8df39584a251b9aa3ddee3c36b2fa305
#
_cell.length_a   1.000
_cell.length_b   1.000
_cell.length_c   1.000
_cell.angle_alpha   90.00
_cell.angle_beta   90.00
_cell.angle_gamma   90.00
#
_symmetry.space_group_name_H-M   'P 1'
#
loop_
_entity.id
_entity.type
_entity.pdbx_description
1 polymer ?
#
loop_
_entity_poly.entity_id
_entity_poly.type
_entity_poly.pdbx_seq_one_letter_code
_entity_poly.pdbx_strand_id
1 'polypeptide(L)'
;MAEQKFIEVRGAREHNLKSIDVDIPRDQLTVITGLSGSGKSSLAFDTIYAEGQRRYVESLSAYARQFLDMMGKPDVDHISGLSPAISIEQKTTSKNPRSTVGTVTEIYDYLRLLFARVGTPYSPATGKPIEAQQVQDMVDAVMALPEGTRGYLMAPIVRDRKGEYRKEFIELRKQGFQRVKVDGQFHELEEPPTLDKKFRHDIDVVVDRIVVREGLDTRLADSFRTALNLADGIAILETAPTEGEPERITFSENFACPVSGFTIPEIEPRLFSFNAPFGACPKCDGLGVELFFDERLIVPDVTLKLKDGAIAAWAKSKSPYFIQTIDSLARHYGFDARKPWKDLPENVQQLFLYGSGDEEIRFRFDEGGRVYEVSRSFEGVIPNMERRYRETDSAWSREEMERFQNNRPCGACHGYRLRPEALAVKIAGLHVGEVVQMSIREAYAWIDTVPAKLTKQKNEIARLILKEIRERLGFLNNVGLEYLTLSRNAGTLSGGESQRIRLASQIGSGLTGVLYVLDEPSIGLHQRDNGRLLATLKSLRDQGNTVLVVEHDEEAIREADYVFDIGPGAGVHGGQVVSRGTPEEIAADAASLTGQYLSGKREIAVPRHRRDGNGKKLTVVRATGNNLKEMTAEFPLGRFVCVTGVSGGGKSTLTVETLYKNAALRLNGARETPAPCETIKGFEHLDKVIDIDQRPIGRTPRSNPATYTGAFTPIRDWFAGLPEAKARGYQPGRFSFNVKGGRCEACQGDGVIKIEMHFLPDVYVTCETCKGHRYNRETLEIRFKGKSIADVLEMTVEDAQEFFKAVPAIREKMDALVKVGLGYIKVGQQATTLSGGEAQRVKLSKELSRRATGRTLYILDEPTTGLHFEDVRKLLEVLHELVEQGNTVVVIEHNLDVIKTADWIIDIGPEGGDGGGEIVATGTPEEVARVERSHTGRYLAPMLKMRRVAAE
;
A
#
# COMPACT_ATOMS: atom_id res chain seq x y z
N MET A 1 -13.95 43.75 15.07
CA MET A 1 -13.40 42.85 16.06
C MET A 1 -11.90 42.82 15.85
N ALA A 2 -11.06 42.99 16.90
CA ALA A 2 -9.64 42.89 16.72
C ALA A 2 -9.33 41.46 16.22
N GLU A 3 -8.54 41.34 15.18
CA GLU A 3 -8.11 40.07 14.64
C GLU A 3 -7.36 39.32 15.74
N GLN A 4 -7.82 38.13 16.12
CA GLN A 4 -7.21 37.29 17.15
C GLN A 4 -5.89 36.72 16.61
N LYS A 5 -4.78 37.21 17.12
CA LYS A 5 -3.43 36.89 16.62
C LYS A 5 -2.89 35.53 17.08
N PHE A 6 -3.52 34.91 18.07
CA PHE A 6 -3.07 33.65 18.67
C PHE A 6 -4.20 32.65 18.80
N ILE A 7 -3.84 31.37 18.68
CA ILE A 7 -4.63 30.26 19.22
C ILE A 7 -4.19 30.11 20.67
N GLU A 8 -5.08 30.44 21.60
CA GLU A 8 -4.80 30.42 23.03
C GLU A 8 -5.31 29.11 23.63
N VAL A 9 -4.42 28.29 24.17
CA VAL A 9 -4.73 27.04 24.87
C VAL A 9 -4.44 27.27 26.34
N ARG A 10 -5.37 26.92 27.23
CA ARG A 10 -5.24 27.08 28.68
C ARG A 10 -5.56 25.78 29.40
N GLY A 11 -4.65 25.33 30.23
CA GLY A 11 -4.83 24.18 31.10
C GLY A 11 -4.93 22.84 30.34
N ALA A 12 -4.15 22.62 29.29
CA ALA A 12 -4.15 21.34 28.55
C ALA A 12 -3.56 20.21 29.42
N ARG A 13 -4.32 19.10 29.58
CA ARG A 13 -4.00 17.95 30.46
C ARG A 13 -4.12 16.61 29.77
N GLU A 14 -4.30 16.59 28.43
CA GLU A 14 -4.39 15.32 27.69
C GLU A 14 -3.14 14.46 27.91
N HIS A 15 -3.34 13.19 28.18
CA HIS A 15 -2.31 12.16 28.41
C HIS A 15 -1.29 12.59 29.49
N ASN A 16 -0.07 12.97 29.07
CA ASN A 16 1.01 13.36 29.98
C ASN A 16 1.20 14.88 30.14
N LEU A 17 0.35 15.69 29.51
CA LEU A 17 0.44 17.16 29.62
C LEU A 17 0.12 17.62 31.04
N LYS A 18 0.92 18.55 31.58
CA LYS A 18 0.85 19.01 32.95
C LYS A 18 0.16 20.36 33.10
N SER A 19 -1.11 20.45 32.64
CA SER A 19 -1.91 21.69 32.70
C SER A 19 -1.17 22.88 32.06
N ILE A 20 -0.73 22.70 30.83
CA ILE A 20 0.09 23.70 30.14
C ILE A 20 -0.75 24.78 29.43
N ASP A 21 -0.20 25.99 29.42
CA ASP A 21 -0.72 27.15 28.70
C ASP A 21 0.20 27.48 27.54
N VAL A 22 -0.37 27.59 26.35
CA VAL A 22 0.36 27.95 25.13
C VAL A 22 -0.41 28.94 24.25
N ASP A 23 0.32 29.90 23.68
CA ASP A 23 -0.17 30.90 22.74
C ASP A 23 0.52 30.64 21.37
N ILE A 24 -0.20 30.01 20.44
CA ILE A 24 0.31 29.64 19.11
C ILE A 24 0.01 30.78 18.15
N PRO A 25 1.04 31.39 17.51
CA PRO A 25 0.81 32.46 16.54
C PRO A 25 -0.01 31.95 15.35
N ARG A 26 -1.00 32.73 14.92
CA ARG A 26 -1.77 32.43 13.70
C ARG A 26 -1.02 32.91 12.47
N ASP A 27 -1.34 32.29 11.34
CA ASP A 27 -0.78 32.62 10.01
C ASP A 27 0.75 32.50 9.97
N GLN A 28 1.27 31.58 10.78
CA GLN A 28 2.69 31.26 10.89
C GLN A 28 2.93 29.75 10.77
N LEU A 29 4.17 29.39 10.44
CA LEU A 29 4.69 28.03 10.52
C LEU A 29 5.25 27.82 11.92
N THR A 30 4.51 27.08 12.77
CA THR A 30 4.91 26.75 14.13
C THR A 30 5.34 25.29 14.23
N VAL A 31 6.53 25.04 14.78
CA VAL A 31 7.04 23.69 15.02
C VAL A 31 6.92 23.34 16.51
N ILE A 32 6.39 22.15 16.80
CA ILE A 32 6.41 21.53 18.13
C ILE A 32 7.45 20.42 18.12
N THR A 33 8.50 20.56 18.92
CA THR A 33 9.60 19.62 19.04
C THR A 33 9.80 19.11 20.46
N GLY A 34 10.74 18.23 20.70
CA GLY A 34 11.08 17.64 21.99
C GLY A 34 11.23 16.11 21.93
N LEU A 35 11.59 15.47 23.02
CA LEU A 35 11.84 14.03 23.12
C LEU A 35 10.64 13.17 22.68
N SER A 36 10.90 11.96 22.19
CA SER A 36 9.83 10.99 21.93
C SER A 36 9.04 10.71 23.22
N GLY A 37 7.69 10.75 23.14
CA GLY A 37 6.83 10.61 24.32
C GLY A 37 6.78 11.82 25.27
N SER A 38 7.29 13.00 24.87
CA SER A 38 7.23 14.21 25.70
C SER A 38 5.85 14.88 25.76
N GLY A 39 4.89 14.52 24.87
CA GLY A 39 3.54 15.10 24.83
C GLY A 39 3.26 16.00 23.63
N LYS A 40 4.14 16.03 22.62
CA LYS A 40 3.96 16.83 21.38
C LYS A 40 2.66 16.53 20.66
N SER A 41 2.45 15.25 20.37
CA SER A 41 1.24 14.79 19.65
C SER A 41 0.00 14.99 20.50
N SER A 42 0.10 14.83 21.84
CA SER A 42 -1.00 15.11 22.77
C SER A 42 -1.43 16.58 22.72
N LEU A 43 -0.50 17.51 22.57
CA LEU A 43 -0.82 18.93 22.38
C LEU A 43 -1.39 19.22 20.99
N ALA A 44 -0.69 18.78 19.93
CA ALA A 44 -1.03 19.13 18.55
C ALA A 44 -2.32 18.43 18.06
N PHE A 45 -2.43 17.11 18.27
CA PHE A 45 -3.51 16.30 17.72
C PHE A 45 -4.63 16.06 18.74
N ASP A 46 -4.30 15.54 19.94
CA ASP A 46 -5.32 15.12 20.89
C ASP A 46 -5.98 16.31 21.60
N THR A 47 -5.34 17.49 21.59
CA THR A 47 -5.88 18.72 22.20
C THR A 47 -6.34 19.71 21.12
N ILE A 48 -5.43 20.28 20.33
CA ILE A 48 -5.73 21.41 19.43
C ILE A 48 -6.55 20.96 18.23
N TYR A 49 -6.09 19.94 17.50
CA TYR A 49 -6.82 19.43 16.34
C TYR A 49 -8.16 18.82 16.75
N ALA A 50 -8.18 17.99 17.79
CA ALA A 50 -9.40 17.34 18.28
C ALA A 50 -10.50 18.35 18.63
N GLU A 51 -10.17 19.43 19.32
CA GLU A 51 -11.12 20.49 19.66
C GLU A 51 -11.53 21.29 18.42
N GLY A 52 -10.61 21.58 17.50
CA GLY A 52 -10.91 22.24 16.23
C GLY A 52 -11.89 21.45 15.38
N GLN A 53 -11.66 20.15 15.25
CA GLN A 53 -12.55 19.23 14.53
C GLN A 53 -13.90 19.09 15.22
N ARG A 54 -13.93 18.94 16.55
CA ARG A 54 -15.16 18.85 17.34
C ARG A 54 -16.05 20.08 17.10
N ARG A 55 -15.50 21.30 17.19
CA ARG A 55 -16.24 22.56 16.93
C ARG A 55 -16.72 22.67 15.50
N TYR A 56 -15.92 22.23 14.54
CA TYR A 56 -16.33 22.22 13.15
C TYR A 56 -17.54 21.29 12.92
N VAL A 57 -17.48 20.04 13.41
CA VAL A 57 -18.59 19.09 13.32
C VAL A 57 -19.83 19.59 14.06
N GLU A 58 -19.66 20.26 15.21
CA GLU A 58 -20.75 20.86 15.97
C GLU A 58 -21.50 21.96 15.17
N SER A 59 -20.79 22.66 14.29
CA SER A 59 -21.37 23.67 13.39
C SER A 59 -22.17 23.09 12.22
N LEU A 60 -22.05 21.78 11.96
CA LEU A 60 -22.74 21.09 10.88
C LEU A 60 -24.18 20.69 11.22
N SER A 61 -24.84 19.98 10.34
CA SER A 61 -26.25 19.57 10.48
C SER A 61 -26.49 18.66 11.70
N ALA A 62 -27.78 18.57 12.11
CA ALA A 62 -28.20 17.69 13.21
C ALA A 62 -27.79 16.21 13.02
N TYR A 63 -27.71 15.73 11.77
CA TYR A 63 -27.24 14.38 11.44
C TYR A 63 -25.74 14.22 11.74
N ALA A 64 -24.90 15.21 11.39
CA ALA A 64 -23.48 15.18 11.71
C ALA A 64 -23.21 15.24 13.21
N ARG A 65 -24.08 15.92 13.97
CA ARG A 65 -23.99 16.00 15.44
C ARG A 65 -24.16 14.67 16.16
N GLN A 66 -24.83 13.68 15.57
CA GLN A 66 -24.92 12.31 16.13
C GLN A 66 -23.57 11.64 16.27
N PHE A 67 -22.58 12.06 15.50
CA PHE A 67 -21.21 11.58 15.61
C PHE A 67 -20.39 12.31 16.68
N LEU A 68 -20.85 13.47 17.18
CA LEU A 68 -20.18 14.23 18.24
C LEU A 68 -20.18 13.52 19.58
N ASP A 69 -21.25 12.79 19.92
CA ASP A 69 -21.33 12.02 21.15
C ASP A 69 -20.24 10.93 21.25
N MET A 70 -19.62 10.59 20.09
CA MET A 70 -18.51 9.65 19.97
C MET A 70 -17.14 10.32 19.99
N MET A 71 -17.06 11.66 19.84
CA MET A 71 -15.83 12.43 19.90
C MET A 71 -15.64 12.94 21.33
N GLY A 72 -14.68 12.35 22.07
CA GLY A 72 -14.35 12.84 23.40
C GLY A 72 -13.95 14.32 23.37
N LYS A 73 -14.42 15.10 24.34
CA LYS A 73 -13.92 16.46 24.55
C LYS A 73 -12.51 16.37 25.12
N PRO A 74 -11.52 17.05 24.54
CA PRO A 74 -10.17 17.08 25.11
C PRO A 74 -10.16 17.63 26.55
N ASP A 75 -9.26 17.10 27.39
CA ASP A 75 -9.06 17.59 28.75
C ASP A 75 -8.25 18.91 28.72
N VAL A 76 -9.00 20.00 28.58
CA VAL A 76 -8.46 21.35 28.48
C VAL A 76 -9.47 22.34 29.08
N ASP A 77 -9.00 23.36 29.77
CA ASP A 77 -9.87 24.35 30.37
C ASP A 77 -10.54 25.23 29.31
N HIS A 78 -9.73 25.78 28.37
CA HIS A 78 -10.23 26.65 27.35
C HIS A 78 -9.31 26.68 26.11
N ILE A 79 -9.90 26.73 24.91
CA ILE A 79 -9.18 27.05 23.67
C ILE A 79 -9.95 28.14 22.93
N SER A 80 -9.25 29.20 22.52
CA SER A 80 -9.79 30.26 21.65
C SER A 80 -8.95 30.45 20.41
N GLY A 81 -9.50 31.14 19.40
CA GLY A 81 -8.79 31.45 18.15
C GLY A 81 -8.65 30.31 17.16
N LEU A 82 -9.32 29.17 17.39
CA LEU A 82 -9.28 28.03 16.45
C LEU A 82 -9.96 28.37 15.13
N SER A 83 -9.27 28.04 14.04
CA SER A 83 -9.84 27.91 12.68
C SER A 83 -10.30 26.48 12.43
N PRO A 84 -11.07 26.23 11.34
CA PRO A 84 -11.29 24.86 10.88
C PRO A 84 -9.97 24.11 10.76
N ALA A 85 -9.87 22.93 11.37
CA ALA A 85 -8.61 22.20 11.47
C ALA A 85 -8.57 20.99 10.53
N ILE A 86 -7.43 20.80 9.87
CA ILE A 86 -7.13 19.65 8.99
C ILE A 86 -5.89 18.94 9.54
N SER A 87 -6.02 17.64 9.79
CA SER A 87 -4.92 16.79 10.22
C SER A 87 -4.31 16.02 9.06
N ILE A 88 -3.00 15.96 9.01
CA ILE A 88 -2.22 15.18 8.05
C ILE A 88 -1.29 14.24 8.83
N GLU A 89 -1.85 13.11 9.29
CA GLU A 89 -1.16 12.10 10.08
C GLU A 89 -0.54 11.01 9.20
N GLN A 90 0.41 10.26 9.76
CA GLN A 90 1.07 9.13 9.10
C GLN A 90 0.23 7.85 9.05
N LYS A 91 -0.95 7.81 9.65
CA LYS A 91 -1.77 6.59 9.70
C LYS A 91 -1.96 5.99 8.32
N THR A 92 -1.75 4.69 8.25
CA THR A 92 -1.78 3.89 7.03
C THR A 92 -3.02 4.16 6.18
N THR A 93 -2.78 4.39 4.90
CA THR A 93 -3.79 4.48 3.84
C THR A 93 -4.72 3.28 3.82
N SER A 94 -5.88 3.49 3.26
CA SER A 94 -6.87 2.46 2.96
C SER A 94 -6.20 1.23 2.32
N LYS A 95 -6.42 0.05 2.91
CA LYS A 95 -6.00 -1.24 2.32
C LYS A 95 -6.86 -1.65 1.12
N ASN A 96 -7.71 -0.76 0.62
CA ASN A 96 -8.55 -1.04 -0.53
C ASN A 96 -7.68 -1.20 -1.78
N PRO A 97 -7.67 -2.37 -2.45
CA PRO A 97 -6.85 -2.62 -3.63
C PRO A 97 -7.25 -1.75 -4.84
N ARG A 98 -8.41 -1.11 -4.79
CA ARG A 98 -8.89 -0.19 -5.82
C ARG A 98 -8.45 1.26 -5.59
N SER A 99 -7.86 1.57 -4.44
CA SER A 99 -7.33 2.90 -4.15
C SER A 99 -5.95 3.06 -4.78
N THR A 100 -5.78 4.08 -5.62
CA THR A 100 -4.51 4.41 -6.30
C THR A 100 -4.10 5.85 -6.01
N VAL A 101 -2.84 6.21 -6.27
CA VAL A 101 -2.38 7.60 -6.19
C VAL A 101 -3.31 8.51 -6.98
N GLY A 102 -3.64 8.15 -8.23
CA GLY A 102 -4.52 8.95 -9.09
C GLY A 102 -5.92 9.15 -8.52
N THR A 103 -6.49 8.15 -7.82
CA THR A 103 -7.84 8.29 -7.23
C THR A 103 -7.84 9.07 -5.92
N VAL A 104 -6.79 8.93 -5.10
CA VAL A 104 -6.66 9.66 -3.83
C VAL A 104 -6.41 11.16 -4.08
N THR A 105 -5.73 11.50 -5.18
CA THR A 105 -5.44 12.88 -5.58
C THR A 105 -6.51 13.50 -6.47
N GLU A 106 -7.58 12.76 -6.78
CA GLU A 106 -8.66 13.15 -7.71
C GLU A 106 -8.18 13.37 -9.17
N ILE A 107 -6.88 13.23 -9.46
CA ILE A 107 -6.33 13.40 -10.81
C ILE A 107 -7.00 12.43 -11.78
N TYR A 108 -7.29 11.20 -11.32
CA TYR A 108 -7.95 10.19 -12.13
C TYR A 108 -9.36 10.59 -12.56
N ASP A 109 -10.11 11.31 -11.70
CA ASP A 109 -11.46 11.77 -12.04
C ASP A 109 -11.42 12.86 -13.12
N TYR A 110 -10.43 13.75 -13.06
CA TYR A 110 -10.20 14.72 -14.14
C TYR A 110 -9.71 14.06 -15.44
N LEU A 111 -8.85 13.01 -15.35
CA LEU A 111 -8.45 12.24 -16.53
C LEU A 111 -9.65 11.54 -17.19
N ARG A 112 -10.54 10.91 -16.40
CA ARG A 112 -11.77 10.31 -16.90
C ARG A 112 -12.63 11.33 -17.67
N LEU A 113 -12.79 12.52 -17.10
CA LEU A 113 -13.51 13.61 -17.73
C LEU A 113 -12.82 14.09 -19.02
N LEU A 114 -11.49 14.23 -18.99
CA LEU A 114 -10.69 14.64 -20.15
C LEU A 114 -10.85 13.63 -21.31
N PHE A 115 -10.65 12.35 -21.05
CA PHE A 115 -10.78 11.30 -22.06
C PHE A 115 -12.19 11.18 -22.61
N ALA A 116 -13.20 11.36 -21.77
CA ALA A 116 -14.60 11.35 -22.24
C ALA A 116 -14.96 12.55 -23.12
N ARG A 117 -14.35 13.72 -22.91
CA ARG A 117 -14.72 14.95 -23.62
C ARG A 117 -13.89 15.22 -24.87
N VAL A 118 -12.61 14.88 -24.86
CA VAL A 118 -11.71 15.21 -25.99
C VAL A 118 -10.99 13.99 -26.58
N GLY A 119 -11.14 12.82 -25.97
CA GLY A 119 -10.58 11.57 -26.47
C GLY A 119 -11.10 11.24 -27.90
N THR A 120 -10.29 10.53 -28.64
CA THR A 120 -10.64 10.01 -29.97
C THR A 120 -10.59 8.50 -29.89
N PRO A 121 -11.67 7.78 -30.23
CA PRO A 121 -11.69 6.33 -30.25
C PRO A 121 -10.94 5.78 -31.47
N TYR A 122 -10.24 4.68 -31.27
CA TYR A 122 -9.49 3.99 -32.31
C TYR A 122 -9.92 2.53 -32.40
N SER A 123 -9.91 1.97 -33.60
CA SER A 123 -10.17 0.55 -33.81
C SER A 123 -8.97 -0.28 -33.35
N PRO A 124 -9.16 -1.26 -32.44
CA PRO A 124 -8.07 -2.17 -32.04
C PRO A 124 -7.53 -3.00 -33.21
N ALA A 125 -8.37 -3.30 -34.21
CA ALA A 125 -8.00 -4.13 -35.35
C ALA A 125 -7.24 -3.36 -36.44
N THR A 126 -7.62 -2.09 -36.69
CA THR A 126 -7.06 -1.31 -37.80
C THR A 126 -6.13 -0.19 -37.34
N GLY A 127 -6.16 0.18 -36.06
CA GLY A 127 -5.42 1.32 -35.54
C GLY A 127 -5.89 2.69 -36.07
N LYS A 128 -7.00 2.74 -36.83
CA LYS A 128 -7.56 4.00 -37.34
C LYS A 128 -8.61 4.60 -36.42
N PRO A 129 -8.78 5.94 -36.40
CA PRO A 129 -9.85 6.59 -35.64
C PRO A 129 -11.22 6.05 -36.08
N ILE A 130 -12.12 5.96 -35.12
CA ILE A 130 -13.53 5.60 -35.33
C ILE A 130 -14.35 6.87 -35.12
N GLU A 131 -15.20 7.21 -36.08
CA GLU A 131 -16.09 8.37 -36.01
C GLU A 131 -17.54 7.91 -36.00
N ALA A 132 -18.39 8.55 -35.19
CA ALA A 132 -19.83 8.40 -35.28
C ALA A 132 -20.31 9.22 -36.45
N GLN A 133 -21.10 8.61 -37.35
CA GLN A 133 -21.67 9.23 -38.57
C GLN A 133 -23.10 9.69 -38.26
N GLN A 134 -23.46 10.86 -38.72
CA GLN A 134 -24.87 11.26 -38.74
C GLN A 134 -25.58 10.64 -39.92
N VAL A 135 -26.89 10.46 -39.82
CA VAL A 135 -27.69 9.89 -40.94
C VAL A 135 -27.47 10.67 -42.25
N GLN A 136 -27.28 12.00 -42.15
CA GLN A 136 -26.99 12.82 -43.32
C GLN A 136 -25.65 12.45 -43.96
N ASP A 137 -24.59 12.24 -43.17
CA ASP A 137 -23.27 11.83 -43.68
C ASP A 137 -23.33 10.45 -44.35
N MET A 138 -24.17 9.54 -43.81
CA MET A 138 -24.38 8.21 -44.40
C MET A 138 -25.10 8.30 -45.75
N VAL A 139 -26.13 9.15 -45.82
CA VAL A 139 -26.86 9.44 -47.07
C VAL A 139 -25.93 10.04 -48.10
N ASP A 140 -25.16 11.06 -47.75
CA ASP A 140 -24.22 11.71 -48.67
C ASP A 140 -23.15 10.75 -49.19
N ALA A 141 -22.64 9.84 -48.33
CA ALA A 141 -21.68 8.81 -48.72
C ALA A 141 -22.28 7.82 -49.72
N VAL A 142 -23.57 7.43 -49.60
CA VAL A 142 -24.23 6.57 -50.55
C VAL A 142 -24.56 7.32 -51.85
N MET A 143 -25.00 8.56 -51.75
CA MET A 143 -25.28 9.41 -52.92
C MET A 143 -24.03 9.78 -53.73
N ALA A 144 -22.83 9.69 -53.12
CA ALA A 144 -21.55 9.87 -53.81
C ALA A 144 -21.13 8.65 -54.65
N LEU A 145 -21.82 7.51 -54.54
CA LEU A 145 -21.58 6.34 -55.39
C LEU A 145 -22.06 6.64 -56.86
N PRO A 146 -21.51 5.96 -57.86
CA PRO A 146 -21.93 6.14 -59.27
C PRO A 146 -23.44 6.00 -59.45
N GLU A 147 -24.05 6.87 -60.26
CA GLU A 147 -25.46 6.78 -60.60
C GLU A 147 -25.81 5.42 -61.22
N GLY A 148 -26.91 4.82 -60.81
CA GLY A 148 -27.31 3.47 -61.20
C GLY A 148 -26.76 2.35 -60.36
N THR A 149 -25.89 2.64 -59.38
CA THR A 149 -25.40 1.63 -58.40
C THR A 149 -26.59 1.00 -57.68
N ARG A 150 -26.66 -0.33 -57.74
CA ARG A 150 -27.67 -1.11 -56.99
C ARG A 150 -27.09 -1.63 -55.69
N GLY A 151 -27.89 -1.66 -54.62
CA GLY A 151 -27.46 -2.19 -53.35
C GLY A 151 -28.60 -2.58 -52.42
N TYR A 152 -28.26 -3.30 -51.39
CA TYR A 152 -29.15 -3.64 -50.28
C TYR A 152 -28.70 -2.90 -49.04
N LEU A 153 -29.60 -2.07 -48.46
CA LEU A 153 -29.39 -1.50 -47.13
C LEU A 153 -29.89 -2.50 -46.10
N MET A 154 -29.04 -2.91 -45.23
CA MET A 154 -29.28 -3.99 -44.23
C MET A 154 -28.98 -3.57 -42.81
N ALA A 155 -29.69 -4.20 -41.89
CA ALA A 155 -29.49 -4.08 -40.46
C ALA A 155 -28.88 -5.36 -39.88
N PRO A 156 -27.64 -5.36 -39.39
CA PRO A 156 -26.99 -6.55 -38.84
C PRO A 156 -27.45 -6.80 -37.37
N ILE A 157 -28.49 -7.60 -37.21
CA ILE A 157 -29.10 -7.88 -35.91
C ILE A 157 -28.38 -8.95 -35.10
N VAL A 158 -27.66 -9.87 -35.76
CA VAL A 158 -26.85 -10.91 -35.10
C VAL A 158 -25.47 -10.96 -35.75
N ARG A 159 -24.40 -10.97 -34.93
CA ARG A 159 -23.02 -11.09 -35.39
C ARG A 159 -22.28 -12.09 -34.50
N ASP A 160 -21.73 -13.13 -35.14
CA ASP A 160 -20.91 -14.18 -34.50
C ASP A 160 -21.51 -14.72 -33.20
N ARG A 161 -22.83 -14.95 -33.15
CA ARG A 161 -23.54 -15.47 -31.96
C ARG A 161 -24.20 -16.81 -32.23
N LYS A 162 -24.15 -17.70 -31.21
CA LYS A 162 -24.85 -18.99 -31.27
C LYS A 162 -26.34 -18.79 -30.97
N GLY A 163 -27.21 -19.52 -31.73
CA GLY A 163 -28.63 -19.44 -31.49
C GLY A 163 -29.45 -20.03 -32.64
N GLU A 164 -30.74 -20.27 -32.45
CA GLU A 164 -31.69 -20.74 -33.47
C GLU A 164 -32.47 -19.59 -34.12
N TYR A 165 -32.59 -18.44 -33.50
CA TYR A 165 -33.18 -17.15 -33.91
C TYR A 165 -34.60 -17.25 -34.52
N ARG A 166 -35.36 -18.33 -34.23
CA ARG A 166 -36.71 -18.53 -34.75
C ARG A 166 -37.70 -17.45 -34.33
N LYS A 167 -37.57 -16.97 -33.07
CA LYS A 167 -38.44 -15.92 -32.53
C LYS A 167 -38.18 -14.58 -33.22
N GLU A 168 -36.93 -14.28 -33.44
CA GLU A 168 -36.47 -13.09 -34.11
C GLU A 168 -36.97 -13.04 -35.54
N PHE A 169 -36.93 -14.14 -36.30
CA PHE A 169 -37.46 -14.22 -37.67
C PHE A 169 -38.99 -14.01 -37.68
N ILE A 170 -39.72 -14.56 -36.72
CA ILE A 170 -41.18 -14.35 -36.61
C ILE A 170 -41.49 -12.88 -36.30
N GLU A 171 -40.73 -12.24 -35.41
CA GLU A 171 -40.90 -10.83 -35.07
C GLU A 171 -40.61 -9.90 -36.25
N LEU A 172 -39.52 -10.13 -36.97
CA LEU A 172 -39.17 -9.39 -38.19
C LEU A 172 -40.24 -9.48 -39.27
N ARG A 173 -40.82 -10.68 -39.47
CA ARG A 173 -41.94 -10.86 -40.41
C ARG A 173 -43.17 -10.06 -39.98
N LYS A 174 -43.48 -10.02 -38.66
CA LYS A 174 -44.58 -9.19 -38.14
C LYS A 174 -44.37 -7.71 -38.35
N GLN A 175 -43.10 -7.26 -38.31
CA GLN A 175 -42.71 -5.86 -38.57
C GLN A 175 -42.74 -5.50 -40.05
N GLY A 176 -43.00 -6.50 -40.95
CA GLY A 176 -43.14 -6.26 -42.39
C GLY A 176 -41.88 -6.44 -43.23
N PHE A 177 -40.78 -6.91 -42.60
CA PHE A 177 -39.57 -7.24 -43.36
C PHE A 177 -39.80 -8.55 -44.18
N GLN A 178 -39.22 -8.59 -45.36
CA GLN A 178 -39.41 -9.69 -46.31
C GLN A 178 -38.22 -10.61 -46.41
N ARG A 179 -37.01 -10.07 -46.20
CA ARG A 179 -35.78 -10.75 -46.53
C ARG A 179 -34.70 -10.58 -45.49
N VAL A 180 -33.93 -11.64 -45.26
CA VAL A 180 -32.72 -11.65 -44.41
C VAL A 180 -31.57 -12.27 -45.17
N LYS A 181 -30.35 -11.88 -44.81
CA LYS A 181 -29.12 -12.52 -45.24
C LYS A 181 -28.54 -13.24 -44.02
N VAL A 182 -28.43 -14.57 -44.10
CA VAL A 182 -27.93 -15.43 -43.04
C VAL A 182 -26.67 -16.11 -43.53
N ASP A 183 -25.56 -15.94 -42.80
CA ASP A 183 -24.26 -16.54 -43.12
C ASP A 183 -23.85 -16.31 -44.59
N GLY A 184 -24.14 -15.12 -45.11
CA GLY A 184 -23.81 -14.69 -46.47
C GLY A 184 -24.85 -15.06 -47.51
N GLN A 185 -25.95 -15.82 -47.21
CA GLN A 185 -26.98 -16.22 -48.14
C GLN A 185 -28.30 -15.50 -47.89
N PHE A 186 -28.99 -15.05 -48.93
CA PHE A 186 -30.30 -14.42 -48.87
C PHE A 186 -31.41 -15.44 -48.70
N HIS A 187 -32.31 -15.20 -47.76
CA HIS A 187 -33.50 -16.00 -47.45
C HIS A 187 -34.76 -15.13 -47.37
N GLU A 188 -35.90 -15.63 -47.83
CA GLU A 188 -37.20 -14.98 -47.61
C GLU A 188 -37.69 -15.28 -46.19
N LEU A 189 -38.24 -14.30 -45.50
CA LEU A 189 -38.75 -14.48 -44.13
C LEU A 189 -40.07 -15.26 -44.08
N GLU A 190 -40.68 -15.55 -45.23
CA GLU A 190 -41.82 -16.49 -45.33
C GLU A 190 -41.37 -17.92 -45.00
N GLU A 191 -40.16 -18.30 -45.46
CA GLU A 191 -39.53 -19.61 -45.22
C GLU A 191 -38.12 -19.43 -44.65
N PRO A 192 -38.01 -19.04 -43.38
CA PRO A 192 -36.72 -18.74 -42.79
C PRO A 192 -35.89 -20.01 -42.59
N PRO A 193 -34.54 -19.92 -42.73
CA PRO A 193 -33.68 -21.09 -42.58
C PRO A 193 -33.72 -21.61 -41.16
N THR A 194 -33.59 -22.93 -41.00
CA THR A 194 -33.44 -23.56 -39.67
C THR A 194 -31.98 -23.54 -39.28
N LEU A 195 -31.65 -22.80 -38.22
CA LEU A 195 -30.28 -22.62 -37.74
C LEU A 195 -29.99 -23.58 -36.59
N ASP A 196 -28.73 -24.07 -36.52
CA ASP A 196 -28.26 -24.92 -35.43
C ASP A 196 -27.68 -24.07 -34.31
N LYS A 197 -28.26 -24.21 -33.12
CA LYS A 197 -27.82 -23.48 -31.90
C LYS A 197 -26.35 -23.67 -31.50
N LYS A 198 -25.68 -24.70 -32.07
CA LYS A 198 -24.29 -25.01 -31.76
C LYS A 198 -23.30 -24.15 -32.53
N PHE A 199 -23.71 -23.65 -33.70
CA PHE A 199 -22.89 -22.82 -34.56
C PHE A 199 -23.15 -21.33 -34.30
N ARG A 200 -22.20 -20.51 -34.72
CA ARG A 200 -22.28 -19.05 -34.68
C ARG A 200 -22.86 -18.60 -36.03
N HIS A 201 -23.73 -17.61 -35.99
CA HIS A 201 -24.44 -17.10 -37.15
C HIS A 201 -24.30 -15.59 -37.26
N ASP A 202 -24.32 -15.10 -38.51
CA ASP A 202 -24.49 -13.69 -38.84
C ASP A 202 -25.84 -13.50 -39.53
N ILE A 203 -26.65 -12.55 -39.07
CA ILE A 203 -27.97 -12.26 -39.61
C ILE A 203 -28.10 -10.78 -39.88
N ASP A 204 -28.27 -10.43 -41.18
CA ASP A 204 -28.55 -9.08 -41.63
C ASP A 204 -29.97 -8.99 -42.18
N VAL A 205 -30.80 -8.06 -41.68
CA VAL A 205 -32.14 -7.80 -42.20
C VAL A 205 -32.07 -6.83 -43.35
N VAL A 206 -32.64 -7.20 -44.52
CA VAL A 206 -32.76 -6.29 -45.66
C VAL A 206 -33.84 -5.26 -45.37
N VAL A 207 -33.44 -4.02 -45.14
CA VAL A 207 -34.34 -2.90 -44.84
C VAL A 207 -34.85 -2.25 -46.15
N ASP A 208 -33.94 -2.01 -47.12
CA ASP A 208 -34.30 -1.39 -48.38
C ASP A 208 -33.42 -1.91 -49.54
N ARG A 209 -33.97 -1.86 -50.75
CA ARG A 209 -33.25 -2.04 -52.01
C ARG A 209 -33.13 -0.72 -52.70
N ILE A 210 -31.92 -0.30 -52.92
CA ILE A 210 -31.64 1.04 -53.43
C ILE A 210 -31.05 0.96 -54.85
N VAL A 211 -31.34 1.97 -55.60
CA VAL A 211 -30.65 2.28 -56.87
C VAL A 211 -30.27 3.77 -56.77
N VAL A 212 -28.98 4.06 -56.78
CA VAL A 212 -28.50 5.44 -56.64
C VAL A 212 -28.98 6.28 -57.79
N ARG A 213 -29.76 7.32 -57.51
CA ARG A 213 -30.31 8.29 -58.47
C ARG A 213 -30.63 9.59 -57.75
N GLU A 214 -30.76 10.64 -58.50
CA GLU A 214 -31.19 11.99 -57.97
C GLU A 214 -32.55 11.88 -57.28
N GLY A 215 -32.67 12.49 -56.08
CA GLY A 215 -33.91 12.50 -55.28
C GLY A 215 -34.14 11.24 -54.42
N LEU A 216 -33.13 10.37 -54.23
CA LEU A 216 -33.20 9.24 -53.32
C LEU A 216 -32.99 9.60 -51.85
N ASP A 217 -32.43 10.73 -51.55
CA ASP A 217 -31.93 11.18 -50.26
C ASP A 217 -32.94 11.07 -49.11
N THR A 218 -34.18 11.52 -49.30
CA THR A 218 -35.22 11.49 -48.25
C THR A 218 -35.60 10.05 -47.87
N ARG A 219 -35.84 9.20 -48.88
CA ARG A 219 -36.15 7.77 -48.70
C ARG A 219 -35.00 7.03 -48.04
N LEU A 220 -33.77 7.31 -48.48
CA LEU A 220 -32.56 6.70 -47.97
C LEU A 220 -32.34 7.06 -46.50
N ALA A 221 -32.61 8.33 -46.11
CA ALA A 221 -32.55 8.77 -44.70
C ALA A 221 -33.52 7.99 -43.83
N ASP A 222 -34.77 7.76 -44.25
CA ASP A 222 -35.76 6.97 -43.53
C ASP A 222 -35.36 5.49 -43.45
N SER A 223 -34.78 4.94 -44.51
CA SER A 223 -34.29 3.58 -44.53
C SER A 223 -33.07 3.40 -43.62
N PHE A 224 -32.16 4.38 -43.54
CA PHE A 224 -31.07 4.37 -42.60
C PHE A 224 -31.58 4.42 -41.15
N ARG A 225 -32.52 5.31 -40.81
CA ARG A 225 -33.11 5.36 -39.45
C ARG A 225 -33.72 4.01 -39.05
N THR A 226 -34.41 3.36 -39.99
CA THR A 226 -34.98 2.02 -39.78
C THR A 226 -33.90 0.99 -39.51
N ALA A 227 -32.85 0.97 -40.33
CA ALA A 227 -31.74 0.03 -40.16
C ALA A 227 -30.97 0.25 -38.85
N LEU A 228 -30.68 1.50 -38.52
CA LEU A 228 -29.97 1.87 -37.30
C LEU A 228 -30.76 1.52 -36.02
N ASN A 229 -32.08 1.74 -36.07
CA ASN A 229 -32.95 1.37 -34.94
C ASN A 229 -33.05 -0.13 -34.71
N LEU A 230 -32.99 -0.93 -35.78
CA LEU A 230 -33.05 -2.41 -35.75
C LEU A 230 -31.76 -3.05 -35.24
N ALA A 231 -30.63 -2.45 -35.55
CA ALA A 231 -29.30 -3.01 -35.30
C ALA A 231 -28.44 -2.11 -34.37
N ASP A 232 -29.05 -1.50 -33.36
CA ASP A 232 -28.37 -0.73 -32.33
C ASP A 232 -27.36 0.30 -32.90
N GLY A 233 -27.78 1.07 -33.94
CA GLY A 233 -27.00 2.14 -34.54
C GLY A 233 -26.01 1.72 -35.62
N ILE A 234 -26.20 0.51 -36.24
CA ILE A 234 -25.36 0.04 -37.33
C ILE A 234 -26.22 -0.26 -38.56
N ALA A 235 -25.74 0.17 -39.71
CA ALA A 235 -26.33 -0.16 -41.00
C ALA A 235 -25.25 -0.61 -41.99
N ILE A 236 -25.61 -1.48 -42.95
CA ILE A 236 -24.68 -2.00 -43.95
C ILE A 236 -25.32 -1.78 -45.32
N LEU A 237 -24.55 -1.15 -46.21
CA LEU A 237 -24.87 -1.15 -47.64
C LEU A 237 -24.00 -2.21 -48.34
N GLU A 238 -24.62 -3.16 -48.96
CA GLU A 238 -23.95 -4.12 -49.83
C GLU A 238 -24.34 -3.84 -51.29
N THR A 239 -23.35 -3.53 -52.11
CA THR A 239 -23.58 -3.28 -53.56
C THR A 239 -23.93 -4.58 -54.27
N ALA A 240 -24.75 -4.50 -55.28
CA ALA A 240 -25.17 -5.62 -56.12
C ALA A 240 -24.77 -5.34 -57.57
N PRO A 241 -23.48 -5.40 -57.92
CA PRO A 241 -23.02 -5.15 -59.31
C PRO A 241 -23.45 -6.28 -60.23
N THR A 242 -23.63 -5.97 -61.52
CA THR A 242 -23.94 -7.01 -62.56
C THR A 242 -22.71 -7.85 -62.91
N GLU A 243 -21.51 -7.32 -62.74
CA GLU A 243 -20.23 -8.00 -62.92
C GLU A 243 -19.28 -7.54 -61.78
N GLY A 244 -18.59 -8.48 -61.09
CA GLY A 244 -17.67 -8.23 -60.00
C GLY A 244 -18.17 -8.67 -58.62
N GLU A 245 -17.36 -8.54 -57.61
CA GLU A 245 -17.73 -8.90 -56.23
C GLU A 245 -18.51 -7.76 -55.54
N PRO A 246 -19.51 -8.07 -54.69
CA PRO A 246 -20.24 -7.08 -53.92
C PRO A 246 -19.30 -6.32 -52.99
N GLU A 247 -19.36 -5.00 -52.95
CA GLU A 247 -18.70 -4.17 -51.98
C GLU A 247 -19.61 -3.97 -50.77
N ARG A 248 -19.07 -4.12 -49.59
CA ARG A 248 -19.82 -3.98 -48.31
C ARG A 248 -19.33 -2.75 -47.57
N ILE A 249 -20.18 -1.74 -47.43
CA ILE A 249 -19.91 -0.48 -46.73
C ILE A 249 -20.72 -0.50 -45.45
N THR A 250 -20.03 -0.39 -44.28
CA THR A 250 -20.68 -0.32 -42.99
C THR A 250 -20.75 1.11 -42.51
N PHE A 251 -21.92 1.53 -42.07
CA PHE A 251 -22.23 2.81 -41.47
C PHE A 251 -22.57 2.61 -39.99
N SER A 252 -22.24 3.59 -39.13
CA SER A 252 -22.56 3.53 -37.73
C SER A 252 -22.88 4.90 -37.16
N GLU A 253 -24.00 4.99 -36.45
CA GLU A 253 -24.37 6.13 -35.63
C GLU A 253 -23.60 6.11 -34.32
N ASN A 254 -23.11 4.95 -33.89
CA ASN A 254 -22.26 4.72 -32.76
C ASN A 254 -20.78 4.66 -33.20
N PHE A 255 -19.84 4.78 -32.22
CA PHE A 255 -18.42 4.58 -32.48
C PHE A 255 -18.15 3.10 -32.77
N ALA A 256 -18.23 2.68 -34.03
CA ALA A 256 -18.03 1.30 -34.46
C ALA A 256 -16.94 1.19 -35.53
N CYS A 257 -16.12 0.13 -35.42
CA CYS A 257 -15.18 -0.23 -36.48
C CYS A 257 -15.87 -1.06 -37.56
N PRO A 258 -15.92 -0.60 -38.80
CA PRO A 258 -16.58 -1.35 -39.88
C PRO A 258 -15.90 -2.68 -40.21
N VAL A 259 -14.61 -2.82 -39.92
CA VAL A 259 -13.83 -4.04 -40.26
C VAL A 259 -13.97 -5.13 -39.22
N SER A 260 -13.88 -4.79 -37.92
CA SER A 260 -13.87 -5.77 -36.82
C SER A 260 -15.20 -5.91 -36.07
N GLY A 261 -16.16 -5.03 -36.34
CA GLY A 261 -17.39 -4.95 -35.53
C GLY A 261 -17.20 -4.46 -34.11
N PHE A 262 -15.99 -4.02 -33.74
CA PHE A 262 -15.72 -3.45 -32.46
C PHE A 262 -16.52 -2.13 -32.26
N THR A 263 -17.32 -2.07 -31.22
CA THR A 263 -18.20 -0.93 -30.93
C THR A 263 -17.93 -0.36 -29.54
N ILE A 264 -17.97 0.97 -29.44
CA ILE A 264 -17.96 1.66 -28.15
C ILE A 264 -19.35 2.27 -27.98
N PRO A 265 -20.16 1.76 -27.04
CA PRO A 265 -21.58 2.15 -26.95
C PRO A 265 -21.74 3.63 -26.59
N GLU A 266 -20.96 4.13 -25.67
CA GLU A 266 -21.04 5.53 -25.23
C GLU A 266 -19.72 5.96 -24.58
N ILE A 267 -19.21 7.14 -24.97
CA ILE A 267 -17.96 7.68 -24.41
C ILE A 267 -18.31 8.67 -23.27
N GLU A 268 -18.51 8.11 -22.09
CA GLU A 268 -18.81 8.86 -20.86
C GLU A 268 -17.69 8.66 -19.80
N PRO A 269 -17.59 9.54 -18.78
CA PRO A 269 -16.60 9.37 -17.71
C PRO A 269 -16.68 8.04 -16.97
N ARG A 270 -17.85 7.39 -16.90
CA ARG A 270 -18.01 6.06 -16.29
C ARG A 270 -17.34 4.93 -17.08
N LEU A 271 -17.14 5.09 -18.40
CA LEU A 271 -16.40 4.13 -19.24
C LEU A 271 -14.95 3.98 -18.78
N PHE A 272 -14.36 5.05 -18.27
CA PHE A 272 -12.99 5.09 -17.78
C PHE A 272 -12.86 4.78 -16.28
N SER A 273 -13.94 4.31 -15.62
CA SER A 273 -13.93 3.96 -14.21
C SER A 273 -13.68 2.47 -14.01
N PHE A 274 -12.55 2.11 -13.43
CA PHE A 274 -12.29 0.73 -13.02
C PHE A 274 -13.03 0.31 -11.74
N ASN A 275 -13.73 1.24 -11.06
CA ASN A 275 -14.57 0.97 -9.90
C ASN A 275 -16.04 0.72 -10.29
N ALA A 276 -16.40 0.94 -11.55
CA ALA A 276 -17.75 0.73 -12.06
C ALA A 276 -17.76 -0.45 -13.04
N PRO A 277 -18.76 -1.35 -13.00
CA PRO A 277 -18.84 -2.50 -13.91
C PRO A 277 -18.83 -2.12 -15.40
N PHE A 278 -19.29 -0.91 -15.72
CA PHE A 278 -19.33 -0.38 -17.08
C PHE A 278 -17.94 -0.14 -17.69
N GLY A 279 -16.94 0.23 -16.89
CA GLY A 279 -15.57 0.53 -17.33
C GLY A 279 -14.54 -0.50 -16.88
N ALA A 280 -14.82 -1.26 -15.83
CA ALA A 280 -13.90 -2.25 -15.27
C ALA A 280 -13.64 -3.42 -16.22
N CYS A 281 -12.40 -3.92 -16.25
CA CYS A 281 -12.06 -5.15 -16.92
C CYS A 281 -12.90 -6.31 -16.35
N PRO A 282 -13.68 -7.04 -17.15
CA PRO A 282 -14.59 -8.08 -16.66
C PRO A 282 -13.85 -9.30 -16.08
N LYS A 283 -12.57 -9.51 -16.44
CA LYS A 283 -11.79 -10.65 -15.95
C LYS A 283 -11.22 -10.42 -14.55
N CYS A 284 -10.71 -9.22 -14.25
CA CYS A 284 -10.13 -8.88 -12.95
C CYS A 284 -10.99 -7.92 -12.12
N ASP A 285 -12.19 -7.63 -12.56
CA ASP A 285 -13.13 -6.70 -11.91
C ASP A 285 -12.48 -5.36 -11.51
N GLY A 286 -11.65 -4.82 -12.41
CA GLY A 286 -10.96 -3.55 -12.20
C GLY A 286 -9.76 -3.57 -11.25
N LEU A 287 -9.32 -4.74 -10.79
CA LEU A 287 -8.16 -4.86 -9.91
C LEU A 287 -6.82 -4.73 -10.65
N GLY A 288 -6.79 -5.04 -11.95
CA GLY A 288 -5.59 -5.04 -12.78
C GLY A 288 -4.68 -6.25 -12.57
N VAL A 289 -4.94 -7.04 -11.56
CA VAL A 289 -4.19 -8.25 -11.21
C VAL A 289 -5.12 -9.44 -11.05
N GLU A 290 -4.60 -10.63 -11.28
CA GLU A 290 -5.23 -11.90 -10.98
C GLU A 290 -4.51 -12.54 -9.81
N LEU A 291 -5.26 -12.91 -8.78
CA LEU A 291 -4.75 -13.76 -7.70
C LEU A 291 -4.72 -15.20 -8.20
N PHE A 292 -3.63 -15.88 -7.97
CA PHE A 292 -3.48 -17.29 -8.29
C PHE A 292 -2.70 -18.00 -7.17
N PHE A 293 -2.94 -19.30 -7.02
CA PHE A 293 -2.14 -20.12 -6.11
C PHE A 293 -0.81 -20.45 -6.78
N ASP A 294 0.29 -19.98 -6.18
CA ASP A 294 1.64 -20.12 -6.74
C ASP A 294 2.23 -21.48 -6.35
N GLU A 295 2.60 -22.28 -7.35
CA GLU A 295 3.24 -23.59 -7.17
C GLU A 295 4.45 -23.54 -6.23
N ARG A 296 5.24 -22.46 -6.31
CA ARG A 296 6.44 -22.25 -5.47
C ARG A 296 6.11 -22.00 -4.01
N LEU A 297 4.95 -21.43 -3.72
CA LEU A 297 4.45 -21.26 -2.35
C LEU A 297 3.80 -22.53 -1.82
N ILE A 298 3.21 -23.34 -2.71
CA ILE A 298 2.64 -24.66 -2.37
C ILE A 298 3.73 -25.69 -2.11
N VAL A 299 4.81 -25.68 -2.92
CA VAL A 299 5.99 -26.54 -2.76
C VAL A 299 7.23 -25.67 -2.58
N PRO A 300 7.42 -25.09 -1.39
CA PRO A 300 8.53 -24.16 -1.12
C PRO A 300 9.89 -24.84 -1.01
N ASP A 301 9.94 -26.13 -0.65
CA ASP A 301 11.16 -26.91 -0.56
C ASP A 301 11.05 -28.19 -1.41
N VAL A 302 11.63 -28.13 -2.59
CA VAL A 302 11.64 -29.25 -3.55
C VAL A 302 12.52 -30.41 -3.12
N THR A 303 13.31 -30.27 -2.06
CA THR A 303 14.16 -31.36 -1.52
C THR A 303 13.41 -32.27 -0.55
N LEU A 304 12.23 -31.85 -0.08
CA LEU A 304 11.37 -32.65 0.79
C LEU A 304 10.61 -33.70 -0.01
N LYS A 305 10.29 -34.79 0.67
CA LYS A 305 9.41 -35.86 0.15
C LYS A 305 7.95 -35.48 0.37
N LEU A 306 7.04 -36.05 -0.42
CA LEU A 306 5.60 -35.82 -0.27
C LEU A 306 5.11 -36.06 1.17
N LYS A 307 5.54 -37.18 1.81
CA LYS A 307 5.16 -37.52 3.20
C LYS A 307 5.84 -36.67 4.26
N ASP A 308 6.95 -36.01 3.93
CA ASP A 308 7.71 -35.16 4.84
C ASP A 308 7.25 -33.69 4.74
N GLY A 309 6.18 -33.42 3.99
CA GLY A 309 5.54 -32.11 3.89
C GLY A 309 6.01 -31.25 2.72
N ALA A 310 6.48 -31.84 1.61
CA ALA A 310 6.81 -31.11 0.40
C ALA A 310 5.66 -30.17 -0.04
N ILE A 311 4.41 -30.63 0.06
CA ILE A 311 3.22 -29.79 -0.17
C ILE A 311 2.88 -29.07 1.14
N ALA A 312 3.26 -27.82 1.23
CA ALA A 312 3.13 -26.99 2.44
C ALA A 312 1.68 -26.82 2.92
N ALA A 313 0.72 -26.82 2.01
CA ALA A 313 -0.71 -26.77 2.33
C ALA A 313 -1.19 -28.01 3.14
N TRP A 314 -0.50 -29.14 3.01
CA TRP A 314 -0.79 -30.38 3.72
C TRP A 314 0.14 -30.63 4.92
N ALA A 315 1.27 -29.94 4.99
CA ALA A 315 2.33 -30.20 5.96
C ALA A 315 1.91 -30.08 7.44
N LYS A 316 0.95 -29.22 7.74
CA LYS A 316 0.40 -29.04 9.10
C LYS A 316 -0.67 -30.06 9.47
N SER A 317 -1.21 -30.79 8.51
CA SER A 317 -2.27 -31.75 8.74
C SER A 317 -1.66 -33.11 9.11
N LYS A 318 -1.89 -33.54 10.34
CA LYS A 318 -1.56 -34.91 10.78
C LYS A 318 -2.60 -35.94 10.34
N SER A 319 -3.50 -35.57 9.43
CA SER A 319 -4.58 -36.44 8.97
C SER A 319 -4.00 -37.62 8.16
N PRO A 320 -4.35 -38.87 8.50
CA PRO A 320 -4.02 -40.05 7.71
C PRO A 320 -4.50 -40.00 6.26
N TYR A 321 -5.54 -39.19 6.02
CA TYR A 321 -6.16 -38.96 4.70
C TYR A 321 -5.14 -38.54 3.63
N PHE A 322 -4.27 -37.58 3.90
CA PHE A 322 -3.29 -37.13 2.90
C PHE A 322 -2.22 -38.18 2.60
N ILE A 323 -1.78 -38.91 3.63
CA ILE A 323 -0.80 -40.00 3.46
C ILE A 323 -1.42 -41.11 2.60
N GLN A 324 -2.65 -41.50 2.89
CA GLN A 324 -3.37 -42.55 2.15
C GLN A 324 -3.71 -42.11 0.72
N THR A 325 -3.97 -40.82 0.51
CA THR A 325 -4.13 -40.24 -0.83
C THR A 325 -2.83 -40.37 -1.63
N ILE A 326 -1.67 -39.97 -1.05
CA ILE A 326 -0.36 -40.10 -1.69
C ILE A 326 -0.08 -41.57 -2.05
N ASP A 327 -0.35 -42.51 -1.13
CA ASP A 327 -0.10 -43.94 -1.35
C ASP A 327 -1.03 -44.53 -2.45
N SER A 328 -2.25 -44.07 -2.54
CA SER A 328 -3.19 -44.47 -3.59
C SER A 328 -2.76 -43.98 -4.95
N LEU A 329 -2.35 -42.71 -5.06
CA LEU A 329 -1.81 -42.10 -6.29
C LEU A 329 -0.49 -42.80 -6.71
N ALA A 330 0.41 -43.06 -5.76
CA ALA A 330 1.67 -43.75 -6.03
C ALA A 330 1.44 -45.14 -6.61
N ARG A 331 0.44 -45.84 -6.08
CA ARG A 331 0.07 -47.20 -6.56
C ARG A 331 -0.56 -47.15 -7.96
N HIS A 332 -1.40 -46.16 -8.23
CA HIS A 332 -2.08 -46.03 -9.52
C HIS A 332 -1.12 -45.63 -10.64
N TYR A 333 -0.26 -44.64 -10.40
CA TYR A 333 0.66 -44.07 -11.40
C TYR A 333 2.06 -44.73 -11.38
N GLY A 334 2.34 -45.62 -10.43
CA GLY A 334 3.58 -46.37 -10.39
C GLY A 334 4.84 -45.59 -10.04
N PHE A 335 4.73 -44.50 -9.28
CA PHE A 335 5.88 -43.68 -8.85
C PHE A 335 6.31 -44.00 -7.40
N ASP A 336 7.58 -43.69 -7.07
CA ASP A 336 8.12 -43.88 -5.71
C ASP A 336 7.91 -42.58 -4.88
N ALA A 337 6.92 -42.59 -3.98
CA ALA A 337 6.59 -41.50 -3.09
C ALA A 337 7.69 -41.17 -2.04
N ARG A 338 8.77 -41.96 -1.96
CA ARG A 338 9.91 -41.71 -1.06
C ARG A 338 10.97 -40.80 -1.67
N LYS A 339 10.86 -40.54 -2.97
CA LYS A 339 11.76 -39.58 -3.66
C LYS A 339 11.43 -38.13 -3.26
N PRO A 340 12.44 -37.24 -3.17
CA PRO A 340 12.21 -35.81 -3.06
C PRO A 340 11.33 -35.27 -4.19
N TRP A 341 10.59 -34.18 -3.96
CA TRP A 341 9.72 -33.57 -4.97
C TRP A 341 10.42 -33.30 -6.30
N LYS A 342 11.64 -32.75 -6.25
CA LYS A 342 12.44 -32.44 -7.45
C LYS A 342 12.80 -33.66 -8.30
N ASP A 343 12.83 -34.86 -7.71
CA ASP A 343 13.19 -36.13 -8.36
C ASP A 343 11.97 -36.94 -8.82
N LEU A 344 10.76 -36.40 -8.59
CA LEU A 344 9.52 -36.93 -9.12
C LEU A 344 9.37 -36.55 -10.59
N PRO A 345 8.81 -37.46 -11.45
CA PRO A 345 8.48 -37.11 -12.82
C PRO A 345 7.56 -35.88 -12.91
N GLU A 346 7.72 -35.04 -13.94
CA GLU A 346 6.97 -33.81 -14.10
C GLU A 346 5.45 -34.05 -14.16
N ASN A 347 5.01 -35.11 -14.85
CA ASN A 347 3.60 -35.51 -14.89
C ASN A 347 3.03 -35.84 -13.50
N VAL A 348 3.85 -36.39 -12.60
CA VAL A 348 3.45 -36.66 -11.19
C VAL A 348 3.38 -35.35 -10.41
N GLN A 349 4.31 -34.43 -10.62
CA GLN A 349 4.24 -33.09 -10.00
C GLN A 349 2.98 -32.36 -10.45
N GLN A 350 2.68 -32.36 -11.75
CA GLN A 350 1.47 -31.74 -12.31
C GLN A 350 0.19 -32.41 -11.80
N LEU A 351 0.19 -33.75 -11.66
CA LEU A 351 -0.91 -34.48 -11.05
C LEU A 351 -1.23 -33.97 -9.63
N PHE A 352 -0.23 -33.80 -8.78
CA PHE A 352 -0.45 -33.30 -7.42
C PHE A 352 -0.94 -31.86 -7.42
N LEU A 353 -0.40 -31.01 -8.28
CA LEU A 353 -0.77 -29.59 -8.34
C LEU A 353 -2.16 -29.37 -8.95
N TYR A 354 -2.46 -30.02 -10.08
CA TYR A 354 -3.65 -29.70 -10.90
C TYR A 354 -4.68 -30.84 -11.01
N GLY A 355 -4.35 -32.07 -10.52
CA GLY A 355 -5.29 -33.17 -10.49
C GLY A 355 -5.20 -34.12 -11.68
N SER A 356 -6.08 -35.16 -11.68
CA SER A 356 -6.13 -36.20 -12.70
C SER A 356 -7.07 -35.89 -13.88
N GLY A 357 -7.68 -34.71 -13.91
CA GLY A 357 -8.76 -34.41 -14.87
C GLY A 357 -9.96 -35.33 -14.65
N ASP A 358 -10.43 -35.96 -15.72
CA ASP A 358 -11.58 -36.88 -15.71
C ASP A 358 -11.19 -38.34 -15.36
N GLU A 359 -9.90 -38.64 -15.18
CA GLU A 359 -9.42 -39.98 -14.85
C GLU A 359 -9.82 -40.38 -13.44
N GLU A 360 -10.56 -41.45 -13.29
CA GLU A 360 -10.98 -42.02 -12.02
C GLU A 360 -9.87 -42.88 -11.40
N ILE A 361 -9.52 -42.57 -10.16
CA ILE A 361 -8.51 -43.26 -9.38
C ILE A 361 -9.17 -43.93 -8.20
N ARG A 362 -8.73 -45.18 -7.93
CA ARG A 362 -9.23 -45.98 -6.81
C ARG A 362 -8.42 -45.60 -5.55
N PHE A 363 -9.05 -44.84 -4.65
CA PHE A 363 -8.51 -44.47 -3.36
C PHE A 363 -8.91 -45.51 -2.31
N ARG A 364 -7.94 -45.87 -1.46
CA ARG A 364 -8.16 -46.74 -0.33
C ARG A 364 -7.89 -45.99 0.97
N PHE A 365 -8.90 -45.92 1.81
CA PHE A 365 -8.85 -45.27 3.11
C PHE A 365 -9.07 -46.28 4.24
N ASP A 366 -8.33 -46.11 5.35
CA ASP A 366 -8.49 -46.83 6.59
C ASP A 366 -8.82 -45.83 7.71
N GLU A 367 -10.02 -45.89 8.22
CA GLU A 367 -10.50 -45.11 9.36
C GLU A 367 -10.74 -46.00 10.57
N GLY A 368 -9.68 -46.18 11.39
CA GLY A 368 -9.80 -46.92 12.64
C GLY A 368 -10.13 -48.41 12.49
N GLY A 369 -9.62 -49.05 11.42
CA GLY A 369 -9.84 -50.47 11.14
C GLY A 369 -10.97 -50.76 10.14
N ARG A 370 -11.70 -49.76 9.68
CA ARG A 370 -12.63 -49.87 8.56
C ARG A 370 -11.96 -49.40 7.27
N VAL A 371 -11.67 -50.35 6.39
CA VAL A 371 -11.11 -50.10 5.06
C VAL A 371 -12.24 -49.94 4.05
N TYR A 372 -12.27 -48.83 3.33
CA TYR A 372 -13.19 -48.60 2.21
C TYR A 372 -12.44 -48.09 0.98
N GLU A 373 -12.97 -48.38 -0.19
CA GLU A 373 -12.44 -47.94 -1.48
C GLU A 373 -13.44 -47.01 -2.16
N VAL A 374 -12.93 -45.92 -2.72
CA VAL A 374 -13.73 -44.95 -3.48
C VAL A 374 -13.04 -44.67 -4.81
N SER A 375 -13.77 -44.83 -5.90
CA SER A 375 -13.31 -44.39 -7.24
C SER A 375 -13.79 -43.00 -7.53
N ARG A 376 -12.84 -42.09 -7.75
CA ARG A 376 -13.12 -40.69 -8.12
C ARG A 376 -11.88 -40.07 -8.76
N SER A 377 -12.06 -38.95 -9.47
CA SER A 377 -10.93 -38.16 -9.95
C SER A 377 -10.22 -37.47 -8.79
N PHE A 378 -8.95 -37.20 -8.96
CA PHE A 378 -8.16 -36.41 -7.99
C PHE A 378 -8.19 -34.94 -8.40
N GLU A 379 -8.76 -34.10 -7.56
CA GLU A 379 -8.98 -32.68 -7.85
C GLU A 379 -7.67 -31.89 -8.02
N GLY A 380 -6.56 -32.31 -7.35
CA GLY A 380 -5.32 -31.55 -7.25
C GLY A 380 -5.35 -30.52 -6.13
N VAL A 381 -4.15 -30.04 -5.74
CA VAL A 381 -4.01 -29.08 -4.62
C VAL A 381 -4.53 -27.70 -5.00
N ILE A 382 -4.15 -27.18 -6.17
CA ILE A 382 -4.53 -25.84 -6.63
C ILE A 382 -6.04 -25.72 -6.85
N PRO A 383 -6.70 -26.56 -7.66
CA PRO A 383 -8.14 -26.49 -7.82
C PRO A 383 -8.93 -26.67 -6.52
N ASN A 384 -8.46 -27.54 -5.63
CA ASN A 384 -9.05 -27.73 -4.30
C ASN A 384 -8.97 -26.43 -3.47
N MET A 385 -7.81 -25.79 -3.45
CA MET A 385 -7.64 -24.54 -2.72
C MET A 385 -8.47 -23.39 -3.34
N GLU A 386 -8.56 -23.30 -4.67
CA GLU A 386 -9.39 -22.32 -5.37
C GLU A 386 -10.88 -22.49 -5.05
N ARG A 387 -11.37 -23.73 -5.07
CA ARG A 387 -12.75 -24.04 -4.70
C ARG A 387 -13.02 -23.69 -3.25
N ARG A 388 -12.18 -24.16 -2.32
CA ARG A 388 -12.31 -23.88 -0.89
C ARG A 388 -12.22 -22.41 -0.57
N TYR A 389 -11.36 -21.65 -1.24
CA TYR A 389 -11.25 -20.20 -1.06
C TYR A 389 -12.52 -19.46 -1.44
N ARG A 390 -13.22 -19.93 -2.49
CA ARG A 390 -14.50 -19.38 -2.93
C ARG A 390 -15.67 -19.75 -2.00
N GLU A 391 -15.67 -20.99 -1.50
CA GLU A 391 -16.78 -21.56 -0.73
C GLU A 391 -16.71 -21.27 0.78
N THR A 392 -15.56 -20.88 1.32
CA THR A 392 -15.41 -20.71 2.76
C THR A 392 -15.96 -19.37 3.25
N ASP A 393 -16.76 -19.41 4.33
CA ASP A 393 -17.21 -18.23 5.07
C ASP A 393 -16.25 -17.85 6.21
N SER A 394 -15.29 -18.71 6.52
CA SER A 394 -14.32 -18.49 7.59
C SER A 394 -13.20 -17.54 7.15
N ALA A 395 -13.15 -16.35 7.75
CA ALA A 395 -12.07 -15.38 7.53
C ALA A 395 -10.69 -15.97 7.83
N TRP A 396 -10.57 -16.76 8.90
CA TRP A 396 -9.31 -17.44 9.25
C TRP A 396 -8.86 -18.45 8.19
N SER A 397 -9.81 -19.25 7.67
CA SER A 397 -9.50 -20.23 6.61
C SER A 397 -9.07 -19.54 5.32
N ARG A 398 -9.70 -18.40 5.00
CA ARG A 398 -9.34 -17.58 3.84
C ARG A 398 -7.95 -16.98 4.00
N GLU A 399 -7.62 -16.39 5.15
CA GLU A 399 -6.30 -15.86 5.47
C GLU A 399 -5.19 -16.92 5.43
N GLU A 400 -5.46 -18.15 5.88
CA GLU A 400 -4.49 -19.24 5.82
C GLU A 400 -4.21 -19.68 4.36
N MET A 401 -5.22 -19.66 3.48
CA MET A 401 -5.05 -19.97 2.06
C MET A 401 -4.38 -18.83 1.28
N GLU A 402 -4.59 -17.57 1.65
CA GLU A 402 -3.95 -16.39 1.04
C GLU A 402 -2.41 -16.45 1.11
N ARG A 403 -1.84 -17.19 2.07
CA ARG A 403 -0.39 -17.42 2.18
C ARG A 403 0.21 -18.16 0.99
N PHE A 404 -0.62 -18.86 0.22
CA PHE A 404 -0.21 -19.62 -0.96
C PHE A 404 -0.57 -18.90 -2.25
N GLN A 405 -1.13 -17.70 -2.15
CA GLN A 405 -1.48 -16.88 -3.30
C GLN A 405 -0.40 -15.85 -3.63
N ASN A 406 -0.27 -15.61 -4.92
CA ASN A 406 0.51 -14.52 -5.48
C ASN A 406 -0.36 -13.76 -6.49
N ASN A 407 0.10 -12.61 -6.97
CA ASN A 407 -0.60 -11.85 -7.97
C ASN A 407 0.24 -11.73 -9.25
N ARG A 408 -0.43 -11.66 -10.39
CA ARG A 408 0.16 -11.36 -11.70
C ARG A 408 -0.69 -10.33 -12.42
N PRO A 409 -0.13 -9.55 -13.35
CA PRO A 409 -0.93 -8.69 -14.20
C PRO A 409 -2.05 -9.47 -14.89
N CYS A 410 -3.25 -8.91 -14.91
CA CYS A 410 -4.40 -9.55 -15.56
C CYS A 410 -4.11 -9.75 -17.06
N GLY A 411 -4.26 -10.99 -17.55
CA GLY A 411 -3.98 -11.33 -18.94
C GLY A 411 -4.92 -10.68 -19.97
N ALA A 412 -6.10 -10.18 -19.54
CA ALA A 412 -7.04 -9.52 -20.42
C ALA A 412 -6.81 -8.01 -20.55
N CYS A 413 -6.51 -7.33 -19.43
CA CYS A 413 -6.29 -5.88 -19.44
C CYS A 413 -4.81 -5.48 -19.25
N HIS A 414 -3.89 -6.43 -19.20
CA HIS A 414 -2.45 -6.20 -19.02
C HIS A 414 -2.08 -5.25 -17.87
N GLY A 415 -2.88 -5.26 -16.80
CA GLY A 415 -2.71 -4.39 -15.64
C GLY A 415 -3.41 -3.02 -15.73
N TYR A 416 -4.01 -2.65 -16.85
CA TYR A 416 -4.68 -1.36 -17.03
C TYR A 416 -6.03 -1.22 -16.34
N ARG A 417 -6.58 -2.30 -15.74
CA ARG A 417 -7.83 -2.33 -14.95
C ARG A 417 -9.12 -2.09 -15.73
N LEU A 418 -9.03 -1.62 -16.95
CA LEU A 418 -10.16 -1.18 -17.79
C LEU A 418 -10.45 -2.20 -18.88
N ARG A 419 -11.67 -2.13 -19.42
CA ARG A 419 -12.08 -2.93 -20.56
C ARG A 419 -11.52 -2.36 -21.87
N PRO A 420 -11.47 -3.17 -22.94
CA PRO A 420 -10.88 -2.79 -24.23
C PRO A 420 -11.48 -1.52 -24.84
N GLU A 421 -12.77 -1.28 -24.66
CA GLU A 421 -13.48 -0.12 -25.18
C GLU A 421 -12.96 1.19 -24.59
N ALA A 422 -12.64 1.19 -23.29
CA ALA A 422 -12.02 2.35 -22.62
C ALA A 422 -10.58 2.58 -23.10
N LEU A 423 -9.83 1.49 -23.31
CA LEU A 423 -8.44 1.54 -23.78
C LEU A 423 -8.33 1.89 -25.27
N ALA A 424 -9.42 1.77 -26.01
CA ALA A 424 -9.48 2.18 -27.42
C ALA A 424 -9.54 3.70 -27.60
N VAL A 425 -9.90 4.46 -26.55
CA VAL A 425 -9.98 5.93 -26.59
C VAL A 425 -8.62 6.53 -26.24
N LYS A 426 -8.09 7.37 -27.12
CA LYS A 426 -6.74 7.95 -26.99
C LYS A 426 -6.75 9.48 -27.04
N ILE A 427 -5.80 10.09 -26.35
CA ILE A 427 -5.44 11.50 -26.43
C ILE A 427 -3.95 11.57 -26.72
N ALA A 428 -3.57 12.35 -27.72
CA ALA A 428 -2.16 12.47 -28.12
C ALA A 428 -1.44 11.11 -28.36
N GLY A 429 -2.18 10.10 -28.81
CA GLY A 429 -1.69 8.76 -29.11
C GLY A 429 -1.72 7.76 -27.94
N LEU A 430 -2.02 8.21 -26.72
CA LEU A 430 -2.04 7.38 -25.51
C LEU A 430 -3.45 7.17 -24.98
N HIS A 431 -3.74 5.98 -24.45
CA HIS A 431 -4.96 5.73 -23.69
C HIS A 431 -4.76 6.01 -22.18
N VAL A 432 -5.84 6.16 -21.46
CA VAL A 432 -5.79 6.54 -20.02
C VAL A 432 -4.95 5.58 -19.17
N GLY A 433 -4.95 4.29 -19.51
CA GLY A 433 -4.14 3.28 -18.81
C GLY A 433 -2.64 3.53 -18.94
N GLU A 434 -2.16 3.93 -20.11
CA GLU A 434 -0.75 4.30 -20.32
C GLU A 434 -0.39 5.56 -19.56
N VAL A 435 -1.26 6.57 -19.58
CA VAL A 435 -1.03 7.84 -18.87
C VAL A 435 -0.90 7.64 -17.36
N VAL A 436 -1.73 6.78 -16.76
CA VAL A 436 -1.63 6.54 -15.31
C VAL A 436 -0.46 5.66 -14.90
N GLN A 437 0.15 4.93 -15.83
CA GLN A 437 1.39 4.19 -15.59
C GLN A 437 2.65 5.05 -15.67
N MET A 438 2.57 6.23 -16.25
CA MET A 438 3.66 7.19 -16.23
C MET A 438 3.99 7.63 -14.80
N SER A 439 5.25 7.97 -14.55
CA SER A 439 5.62 8.71 -13.36
C SER A 439 4.90 10.08 -13.35
N ILE A 440 4.71 10.64 -12.16
CA ILE A 440 4.10 11.98 -12.01
C ILE A 440 4.87 13.02 -12.82
N ARG A 441 6.21 12.92 -12.88
CA ARG A 441 7.08 13.77 -13.70
C ARG A 441 6.75 13.66 -15.19
N GLU A 442 6.64 12.43 -15.70
CA GLU A 442 6.31 12.17 -17.11
C GLU A 442 4.89 12.60 -17.45
N ALA A 443 3.92 12.30 -16.57
CA ALA A 443 2.53 12.71 -16.74
C ALA A 443 2.41 14.24 -16.76
N TYR A 444 3.18 14.95 -15.92
CA TYR A 444 3.24 16.42 -15.93
C TYR A 444 3.78 16.96 -17.25
N ALA A 445 4.87 16.39 -17.76
CA ALA A 445 5.44 16.78 -19.06
C ALA A 445 4.48 16.44 -20.21
N TRP A 446 3.80 15.28 -20.17
CA TRP A 446 2.84 14.89 -21.18
C TRP A 446 1.64 15.86 -21.25
N ILE A 447 1.07 16.27 -20.12
CA ILE A 447 -0.05 17.22 -20.04
C ILE A 447 0.30 18.54 -20.76
N ASP A 448 1.53 19.03 -20.66
CA ASP A 448 1.98 20.24 -21.34
C ASP A 448 2.03 20.08 -22.88
N THR A 449 2.14 18.84 -23.39
CA THR A 449 2.14 18.55 -24.84
C THR A 449 0.74 18.40 -25.43
N VAL A 450 -0.28 18.12 -24.61
CA VAL A 450 -1.65 17.81 -25.06
C VAL A 450 -2.29 18.96 -25.84
N PRO A 451 -2.23 20.24 -25.42
CA PRO A 451 -2.84 21.35 -26.15
C PRO A 451 -2.38 21.47 -27.62
N ALA A 452 -1.11 21.18 -27.89
CA ALA A 452 -0.57 21.27 -29.25
C ALA A 452 -1.08 20.14 -30.19
N LYS A 453 -1.64 19.07 -29.62
CA LYS A 453 -2.12 17.89 -30.37
C LYS A 453 -3.65 17.84 -30.48
N LEU A 454 -4.36 18.77 -29.86
CA LEU A 454 -5.80 18.89 -29.90
C LEU A 454 -6.24 19.92 -30.94
N THR A 455 -7.44 19.75 -31.52
CA THR A 455 -8.09 20.78 -32.35
C THR A 455 -8.44 22.00 -31.50
N LYS A 456 -8.65 23.16 -32.12
CA LYS A 456 -9.03 24.39 -31.43
C LYS A 456 -10.27 24.24 -30.54
N GLN A 457 -11.30 23.55 -31.04
CA GLN A 457 -12.54 23.26 -30.30
C GLN A 457 -12.28 22.34 -29.10
N LYS A 458 -11.53 21.23 -29.30
CA LYS A 458 -11.17 20.31 -28.21
C LYS A 458 -10.31 20.98 -27.14
N ASN A 459 -9.43 21.91 -27.53
CA ASN A 459 -8.64 22.70 -26.59
C ASN A 459 -9.49 23.62 -25.71
N GLU A 460 -10.51 24.25 -26.27
CA GLU A 460 -11.43 25.06 -25.48
C GLU A 460 -12.14 24.23 -24.40
N ILE A 461 -12.61 23.04 -24.76
CA ILE A 461 -13.26 22.10 -23.85
C ILE A 461 -12.28 21.62 -22.78
N ALA A 462 -11.04 21.28 -23.17
CA ALA A 462 -10.04 20.69 -22.28
C ALA A 462 -9.37 21.70 -21.34
N ARG A 463 -9.38 22.98 -21.65
CA ARG A 463 -8.58 24.04 -21.01
C ARG A 463 -8.63 24.03 -19.48
N LEU A 464 -9.81 24.00 -18.89
CA LEU A 464 -9.97 23.99 -17.43
C LEU A 464 -9.56 22.66 -16.82
N ILE A 465 -9.87 21.53 -17.48
CA ILE A 465 -9.53 20.18 -17.01
C ILE A 465 -8.01 20.00 -17.00
N LEU A 466 -7.33 20.42 -18.08
CA LEU A 466 -5.87 20.35 -18.18
C LEU A 466 -5.18 21.21 -17.12
N LYS A 467 -5.74 22.40 -16.83
CA LYS A 467 -5.24 23.27 -15.77
C LYS A 467 -5.28 22.54 -14.41
N GLU A 468 -6.43 21.97 -14.04
CA GLU A 468 -6.61 21.27 -12.78
C GLU A 468 -5.66 20.06 -12.64
N ILE A 469 -5.52 19.25 -13.71
CA ILE A 469 -4.60 18.11 -13.70
C ILE A 469 -3.16 18.60 -13.52
N ARG A 470 -2.77 19.64 -14.27
CA ARG A 470 -1.42 20.21 -14.23
C ARG A 470 -1.05 20.74 -12.85
N GLU A 471 -1.96 21.48 -12.21
CA GLU A 471 -1.75 22.02 -10.86
C GLU A 471 -1.57 20.90 -9.84
N ARG A 472 -2.43 19.87 -9.84
CA ARG A 472 -2.33 18.73 -8.92
C ARG A 472 -1.05 17.90 -9.13
N LEU A 473 -0.67 17.64 -10.37
CA LEU A 473 0.61 17.00 -10.68
C LEU A 473 1.79 17.86 -10.23
N GLY A 474 1.70 19.17 -10.39
CA GLY A 474 2.69 20.13 -9.91
C GLY A 474 2.88 20.09 -8.39
N PHE A 475 1.79 19.99 -7.61
CA PHE A 475 1.87 19.85 -6.16
C PHE A 475 2.54 18.55 -5.74
N LEU A 476 2.25 17.43 -6.42
CA LEU A 476 2.90 16.16 -6.16
C LEU A 476 4.42 16.20 -6.48
N ASN A 477 4.81 16.90 -7.54
CA ASN A 477 6.23 17.15 -7.85
C ASN A 477 6.90 17.98 -6.74
N ASN A 478 6.22 19.03 -6.24
CA ASN A 478 6.78 19.93 -5.23
C ASN A 478 6.99 19.25 -3.87
N VAL A 479 6.21 18.22 -3.54
CA VAL A 479 6.40 17.43 -2.31
C VAL A 479 7.34 16.23 -2.48
N GLY A 480 8.08 16.15 -3.60
CA GLY A 480 9.09 15.12 -3.84
C GLY A 480 8.53 13.73 -4.17
N LEU A 481 7.37 13.66 -4.84
CA LEU A 481 6.70 12.41 -5.24
C LEU A 481 6.72 12.18 -6.76
N GLU A 482 7.59 12.89 -7.49
CA GLU A 482 7.68 12.85 -8.94
C GLU A 482 7.95 11.46 -9.54
N TYR A 483 8.53 10.56 -8.74
CA TYR A 483 8.87 9.19 -9.16
C TYR A 483 7.70 8.20 -9.06
N LEU A 484 6.63 8.53 -8.34
CA LEU A 484 5.45 7.67 -8.22
C LEU A 484 4.64 7.64 -9.52
N THR A 485 3.96 6.52 -9.77
CA THR A 485 2.97 6.42 -10.84
C THR A 485 1.57 6.67 -10.31
N LEU A 486 0.68 7.24 -11.13
CA LEU A 486 -0.72 7.46 -10.74
C LEU A 486 -1.49 6.13 -10.52
N SER A 487 -1.05 5.05 -11.19
CA SER A 487 -1.63 3.70 -11.06
C SER A 487 -1.20 2.97 -9.79
N ARG A 488 -0.17 3.45 -9.06
CA ARG A 488 0.36 2.78 -7.87
C ARG A 488 -0.72 2.65 -6.81
N ASN A 489 -0.87 1.44 -6.28
CA ASN A 489 -1.85 1.15 -5.25
C ASN A 489 -1.50 1.88 -3.95
N ALA A 490 -2.48 2.56 -3.36
CA ALA A 490 -2.31 3.32 -2.13
C ALA A 490 -1.83 2.46 -0.94
N GLY A 491 -2.21 1.19 -0.89
CA GLY A 491 -1.76 0.25 0.15
C GLY A 491 -0.28 -0.15 0.07
N THR A 492 0.42 0.18 -1.02
CA THR A 492 1.86 -0.08 -1.21
C THR A 492 2.74 1.12 -0.90
N LEU A 493 2.14 2.25 -0.54
CA LEU A 493 2.85 3.48 -0.21
C LEU A 493 3.45 3.40 1.19
N SER A 494 4.61 4.00 1.38
CA SER A 494 5.15 4.26 2.70
C SER A 494 4.28 5.29 3.45
N GLY A 495 4.43 5.34 4.78
CA GLY A 495 3.73 6.33 5.61
C GLY A 495 3.97 7.77 5.14
N GLY A 496 5.23 8.12 4.87
CA GLY A 496 5.61 9.44 4.39
C GLY A 496 5.10 9.75 2.97
N GLU A 497 5.15 8.79 2.02
CA GLU A 497 4.57 8.96 0.68
C GLU A 497 3.08 9.27 0.77
N SER A 498 2.36 8.50 1.57
CA SER A 498 0.92 8.66 1.79
C SER A 498 0.56 10.01 2.39
N GLN A 499 1.33 10.45 3.38
CA GLN A 499 1.16 11.74 4.04
C GLN A 499 1.38 12.90 3.06
N ARG A 500 2.45 12.84 2.26
CA ARG A 500 2.74 13.87 1.23
C ARG A 500 1.70 13.92 0.13
N ILE A 501 1.10 12.78 -0.26
CA ILE A 501 -0.04 12.76 -1.19
C ILE A 501 -1.21 13.53 -0.61
N ARG A 502 -1.54 13.32 0.67
CA ARG A 502 -2.62 14.06 1.34
C ARG A 502 -2.29 15.56 1.42
N LEU A 503 -1.05 15.89 1.77
CA LEU A 503 -0.60 17.28 1.80
C LEU A 503 -0.77 17.95 0.43
N ALA A 504 -0.29 17.32 -0.64
CA ALA A 504 -0.44 17.83 -2.01
C ALA A 504 -1.91 18.02 -2.42
N SER A 505 -2.79 17.07 -2.03
CA SER A 505 -4.24 17.17 -2.30
C SER A 505 -4.88 18.35 -1.54
N GLN A 506 -4.47 18.61 -0.31
CA GLN A 506 -4.99 19.73 0.49
C GLN A 506 -4.53 21.09 -0.04
N ILE A 507 -3.28 21.20 -0.47
CA ILE A 507 -2.76 22.43 -1.12
C ILE A 507 -3.57 22.74 -2.38
N GLY A 508 -3.87 21.71 -3.18
CA GLY A 508 -4.69 21.82 -4.38
C GLY A 508 -6.12 22.29 -4.13
N SER A 509 -6.62 22.22 -2.90
CA SER A 509 -7.96 22.71 -2.55
C SER A 509 -8.04 24.24 -2.46
N GLY A 510 -6.90 24.95 -2.34
CA GLY A 510 -6.83 26.41 -2.25
C GLY A 510 -7.52 27.00 -1.02
N LEU A 511 -7.67 26.25 0.06
CA LEU A 511 -8.30 26.69 1.31
C LEU A 511 -7.44 27.75 2.00
N THR A 512 -8.08 28.78 2.53
CA THR A 512 -7.46 29.88 3.30
C THR A 512 -8.10 29.99 4.68
N GLY A 513 -7.34 30.50 5.66
CA GLY A 513 -7.81 30.67 7.02
C GLY A 513 -7.99 29.33 7.80
N VAL A 514 -7.31 28.26 7.39
CA VAL A 514 -7.38 26.92 7.96
C VAL A 514 -6.19 26.69 8.87
N LEU A 515 -6.38 25.86 9.90
CA LEU A 515 -5.31 25.32 10.74
C LEU A 515 -4.91 23.93 10.19
N TYR A 516 -3.70 23.85 9.63
CA TYR A 516 -3.10 22.56 9.25
C TYR A 516 -2.26 22.02 10.39
N VAL A 517 -2.51 20.77 10.80
CA VAL A 517 -1.72 20.07 11.81
C VAL A 517 -1.06 18.85 11.17
N LEU A 518 0.28 18.85 11.10
CA LEU A 518 1.07 17.83 10.44
C LEU A 518 1.94 17.05 11.43
N ASP A 519 2.03 15.75 11.22
CA ASP A 519 2.85 14.83 12.03
C ASP A 519 4.08 14.40 11.23
N GLU A 520 5.25 14.95 11.56
CA GLU A 520 6.56 14.60 10.99
C GLU A 520 6.55 14.48 9.43
N PRO A 521 6.19 15.54 8.69
CA PRO A 521 6.07 15.47 7.24
C PRO A 521 7.39 15.23 6.50
N SER A 522 8.54 15.45 7.12
CA SER A 522 9.89 15.20 6.57
C SER A 522 10.27 13.71 6.53
N ILE A 523 9.47 12.82 7.11
CA ILE A 523 9.76 11.39 7.20
C ILE A 523 10.07 10.75 5.84
N GLY A 524 11.16 9.96 5.81
CA GLY A 524 11.60 9.23 4.62
C GLY A 524 12.06 10.12 3.46
N LEU A 525 12.29 11.41 3.72
CA LEU A 525 12.87 12.32 2.75
C LEU A 525 14.40 12.36 2.85
N HIS A 526 15.02 12.38 1.69
CA HIS A 526 16.40 12.80 1.58
C HIS A 526 16.49 14.31 1.80
N GLN A 527 17.60 14.81 2.37
CA GLN A 527 17.78 16.24 2.65
C GLN A 527 17.55 17.13 1.42
N ARG A 528 17.90 16.66 0.23
CA ARG A 528 17.61 17.36 -1.03
C ARG A 528 16.11 17.68 -1.22
N ASP A 529 15.25 16.74 -0.84
CA ASP A 529 13.82 16.83 -1.08
C ASP A 529 13.09 17.55 0.08
N ASN A 530 13.75 17.64 1.26
CA ASN A 530 13.22 18.30 2.45
C ASN A 530 13.00 19.81 2.21
N GLY A 531 13.93 20.48 1.55
CA GLY A 531 13.80 21.90 1.20
C GLY A 531 12.58 22.21 0.33
N ARG A 532 12.16 21.29 -0.57
CA ARG A 532 10.95 21.46 -1.38
C ARG A 532 9.69 21.35 -0.52
N LEU A 533 9.69 20.41 0.42
CA LEU A 533 8.59 20.26 1.39
C LEU A 533 8.43 21.52 2.23
N LEU A 534 9.53 22.04 2.78
CA LEU A 534 9.52 23.28 3.58
C LEU A 534 9.03 24.49 2.79
N ALA A 535 9.47 24.63 1.53
CA ALA A 535 8.94 25.67 0.63
C ALA A 535 7.43 25.53 0.42
N THR A 536 6.93 24.30 0.34
CA THR A 536 5.51 23.99 0.21
C THR A 536 4.72 24.37 1.46
N LEU A 537 5.24 24.05 2.67
CA LEU A 537 4.61 24.43 3.95
C LEU A 537 4.59 25.95 4.13
N LYS A 538 5.66 26.65 3.74
CA LYS A 538 5.69 28.12 3.71
C LYS A 538 4.69 28.72 2.74
N SER A 539 4.52 28.11 1.57
CA SER A 539 3.49 28.55 0.60
C SER A 539 2.07 28.40 1.18
N LEU A 540 1.80 27.32 1.94
CA LEU A 540 0.52 27.18 2.66
C LEU A 540 0.30 28.29 3.69
N ARG A 541 1.32 28.58 4.49
CA ARG A 541 1.31 29.69 5.44
C ARG A 541 1.04 31.03 4.73
N ASP A 542 1.77 31.32 3.65
CA ASP A 542 1.69 32.58 2.92
C ASP A 542 0.32 32.80 2.24
N GLN A 543 -0.49 31.73 2.09
CA GLN A 543 -1.89 31.81 1.68
C GLN A 543 -2.84 32.21 2.83
N GLY A 544 -2.33 32.57 4.00
CA GLY A 544 -3.13 32.95 5.16
C GLY A 544 -3.63 31.78 5.98
N ASN A 545 -2.87 30.69 6.04
CA ASN A 545 -3.15 29.53 6.88
C ASN A 545 -2.19 29.46 8.08
N THR A 546 -2.66 28.89 9.17
CA THR A 546 -1.81 28.52 10.31
C THR A 546 -1.30 27.10 10.10
N VAL A 547 0.01 26.90 10.14
CA VAL A 547 0.64 25.59 9.92
C VAL A 547 1.34 25.14 11.19
N LEU A 548 0.83 24.11 11.83
CA LEU A 548 1.38 23.53 13.07
C LEU A 548 2.00 22.17 12.73
N VAL A 549 3.29 22.01 12.99
CA VAL A 549 4.05 20.81 12.60
C VAL A 549 4.70 20.20 13.82
N VAL A 550 4.48 18.92 14.07
CA VAL A 550 5.31 18.13 15.00
C VAL A 550 6.52 17.66 14.22
N GLU A 551 7.73 18.07 14.62
CA GLU A 551 8.95 17.77 13.85
C GLU A 551 10.19 17.62 14.74
N HIS A 552 11.15 16.85 14.18
CA HIS A 552 12.45 16.60 14.78
C HIS A 552 13.61 16.94 13.84
N ASP A 553 13.31 17.24 12.57
CA ASP A 553 14.31 17.62 11.59
C ASP A 553 14.92 19.00 11.88
N GLU A 554 16.24 19.11 11.87
CA GLU A 554 16.95 20.34 12.18
C GLU A 554 16.61 21.48 11.21
N GLU A 555 16.52 21.19 9.91
CA GLU A 555 16.22 22.18 8.87
C GLU A 555 14.79 22.70 9.05
N ALA A 556 13.83 21.81 9.34
CA ALA A 556 12.44 22.19 9.58
C ALA A 556 12.30 23.07 10.82
N ILE A 557 13.04 22.77 11.91
CA ILE A 557 13.03 23.60 13.13
C ILE A 557 13.64 24.98 12.85
N ARG A 558 14.77 25.06 12.11
CA ARG A 558 15.45 26.33 11.78
C ARG A 558 14.64 27.24 10.84
N GLU A 559 13.83 26.65 9.98
CA GLU A 559 13.01 27.35 8.98
C GLU A 559 11.61 27.74 9.48
N ALA A 560 11.27 27.36 10.74
CA ALA A 560 10.01 27.73 11.39
C ALA A 560 9.98 29.21 11.78
N ASP A 561 8.79 29.79 11.80
CA ASP A 561 8.58 31.16 12.35
C ASP A 561 8.55 31.14 13.89
N TYR A 562 8.06 30.03 14.48
CA TYR A 562 7.94 29.85 15.92
C TYR A 562 8.12 28.40 16.33
N VAL A 563 8.69 28.14 17.48
CA VAL A 563 9.00 26.79 17.98
C VAL A 563 8.56 26.65 19.43
N PHE A 564 7.96 25.48 19.73
CA PHE A 564 7.73 25.02 21.10
C PHE A 564 8.55 23.76 21.37
N ASP A 565 9.37 23.78 22.41
CA ASP A 565 10.11 22.59 22.87
C ASP A 565 9.39 21.99 24.10
N ILE A 566 8.87 20.76 23.93
CA ILE A 566 8.10 20.06 24.93
C ILE A 566 8.97 19.00 25.62
N GLY A 567 9.02 19.07 26.94
CA GLY A 567 9.88 18.21 27.73
C GLY A 567 9.57 18.31 29.24
N PRO A 568 10.62 18.25 30.08
CA PRO A 568 12.04 18.00 29.78
C PRO A 568 12.39 16.54 29.49
N GLY A 569 11.49 15.59 29.79
CA GLY A 569 11.65 14.14 29.58
C GLY A 569 10.52 13.53 28.77
N ALA A 570 10.43 12.22 28.85
CA ALA A 570 9.37 11.43 28.20
C ALA A 570 8.35 10.92 29.22
N GLY A 571 7.12 10.62 28.79
CA GLY A 571 6.06 10.07 29.66
C GLY A 571 5.75 10.98 30.84
N VAL A 572 5.79 10.45 32.05
CA VAL A 572 5.50 11.20 33.30
C VAL A 572 6.51 12.34 33.60
N HIS A 573 7.69 12.27 33.01
CA HIS A 573 8.73 13.27 33.10
C HIS A 573 8.63 14.38 32.05
N GLY A 574 7.69 14.24 31.09
CA GLY A 574 7.40 15.21 30.04
C GLY A 574 6.21 16.10 30.34
N GLY A 575 5.57 16.60 29.31
CA GLY A 575 4.30 17.33 29.36
C GLY A 575 4.39 18.79 29.78
N GLN A 576 5.56 19.41 29.69
CA GLN A 576 5.77 20.83 30.00
C GLN A 576 6.37 21.55 28.79
N VAL A 577 6.08 22.83 28.62
CA VAL A 577 6.80 23.71 27.70
C VAL A 577 8.13 24.10 28.34
N VAL A 578 9.24 23.59 27.82
CA VAL A 578 10.58 23.87 28.30
C VAL A 578 11.06 25.20 27.76
N SER A 579 10.84 25.45 26.48
CA SER A 579 11.26 26.66 25.78
C SER A 579 10.29 26.99 24.66
N ARG A 580 10.15 28.27 24.30
CA ARG A 580 9.32 28.77 23.21
C ARG A 580 9.89 30.05 22.65
N GLY A 581 9.72 30.27 21.36
CA GLY A 581 10.21 31.44 20.66
C GLY A 581 10.63 31.17 19.23
N THR A 582 11.47 32.05 18.69
CA THR A 582 12.10 31.81 17.38
C THR A 582 13.14 30.68 17.48
N PRO A 583 13.55 30.07 16.36
CA PRO A 583 14.62 29.05 16.35
C PRO A 583 15.92 29.53 17.04
N GLU A 584 16.26 30.79 16.90
CA GLU A 584 17.45 31.41 17.51
C GLU A 584 17.28 31.50 19.04
N GLU A 585 16.11 31.88 19.53
CA GLU A 585 15.81 31.92 20.96
C GLU A 585 15.87 30.52 21.59
N ILE A 586 15.33 29.51 20.91
CA ILE A 586 15.43 28.10 21.33
C ILE A 586 16.90 27.66 21.39
N ALA A 587 17.70 27.96 20.34
CA ALA A 587 19.14 27.62 20.30
C ALA A 587 19.95 28.30 21.40
N ALA A 588 19.54 29.47 21.87
CA ALA A 588 20.17 30.21 22.97
C ALA A 588 19.79 29.67 24.35
N ASP A 589 18.62 28.99 24.50
CA ASP A 589 18.12 28.51 25.78
C ASP A 589 18.87 27.26 26.25
N ALA A 590 19.58 27.38 27.34
CA ALA A 590 20.33 26.26 27.91
C ALA A 590 19.43 25.16 28.52
N ALA A 591 18.18 25.46 28.85
CA ALA A 591 17.24 24.50 29.38
C ALA A 591 16.68 23.58 28.28
N SER A 592 16.62 24.07 27.06
CA SER A 592 16.17 23.31 25.91
C SER A 592 17.19 22.28 25.42
N LEU A 593 16.85 21.02 25.46
CA LEU A 593 17.69 19.95 24.91
C LEU A 593 17.80 20.08 23.39
N THR A 594 16.71 20.41 22.72
CA THR A 594 16.68 20.75 21.28
C THR A 594 17.62 21.92 20.98
N GLY A 595 17.56 22.99 21.79
CA GLY A 595 18.45 24.16 21.68
C GLY A 595 19.93 23.84 21.82
N GLN A 596 20.27 22.89 22.71
CA GLN A 596 21.66 22.43 22.86
C GLN A 596 22.19 21.75 21.63
N TYR A 597 21.36 20.98 20.88
CA TYR A 597 21.73 20.40 19.60
C TYR A 597 21.80 21.45 18.50
N LEU A 598 20.81 22.33 18.38
CA LEU A 598 20.80 23.42 17.40
C LEU A 598 21.99 24.37 17.53
N SER A 599 22.45 24.63 18.75
CA SER A 599 23.61 25.48 19.02
C SER A 599 24.96 24.78 18.91
N GLY A 600 24.99 23.45 18.68
CA GLY A 600 26.20 22.65 18.65
C GLY A 600 26.84 22.38 20.00
N LYS A 601 26.19 22.76 21.13
CA LYS A 601 26.68 22.42 22.48
C LYS A 601 26.61 20.92 22.73
N ARG A 602 25.67 20.23 22.12
CA ARG A 602 25.61 18.78 22.05
C ARG A 602 25.62 18.36 20.58
N GLU A 603 26.30 17.26 20.29
CA GLU A 603 26.34 16.67 18.95
C GLU A 603 26.48 15.15 19.02
N ILE A 604 26.08 14.46 17.97
CA ILE A 604 26.41 13.06 17.75
C ILE A 604 27.79 13.04 17.12
N ALA A 605 28.77 12.53 17.84
CA ALA A 605 30.15 12.59 17.42
C ALA A 605 30.45 11.69 16.21
N VAL A 606 31.27 12.17 15.28
CA VAL A 606 31.85 11.34 14.22
C VAL A 606 32.87 10.37 14.83
N PRO A 607 32.80 9.05 14.58
CA PRO A 607 33.77 8.09 15.11
C PRO A 607 35.19 8.43 14.67
N ARG A 608 36.18 8.28 15.59
CA ARG A 608 37.58 8.56 15.32
C ARG A 608 38.15 7.58 14.30
N HIS A 609 37.73 6.33 14.34
CA HIS A 609 38.16 5.26 13.44
C HIS A 609 36.91 4.53 12.91
N ARG A 610 36.96 4.17 11.63
CA ARG A 610 35.98 3.29 11.03
C ARG A 610 36.42 1.85 11.25
N ARG A 611 35.48 0.95 11.54
CA ARG A 611 35.78 -0.48 11.71
C ARG A 611 36.12 -1.12 10.38
N ASP A 612 37.19 -1.95 10.38
CA ASP A 612 37.59 -2.70 9.19
C ASP A 612 36.71 -3.92 8.91
N GLY A 613 35.90 -4.30 9.89
CA GLY A 613 35.04 -5.51 9.81
C GLY A 613 35.87 -6.81 9.95
N ASN A 614 35.31 -7.91 9.47
CA ASN A 614 35.96 -9.22 9.55
C ASN A 614 36.58 -9.68 8.22
N GLY A 615 36.72 -8.78 7.24
CA GLY A 615 37.27 -9.07 5.91
C GLY A 615 36.37 -9.86 4.98
N LYS A 616 35.17 -10.24 5.43
CA LYS A 616 34.16 -10.99 4.66
C LYS A 616 33.08 -10.05 4.15
N LYS A 617 32.39 -10.45 3.08
CA LYS A 617 31.31 -9.66 2.48
C LYS A 617 30.18 -10.51 1.97
N LEU A 618 28.98 -9.94 1.94
CA LEU A 618 27.86 -10.40 1.14
C LEU A 618 27.88 -9.65 -0.19
N THR A 619 27.67 -10.35 -1.29
CA THR A 619 27.59 -9.72 -2.62
C THR A 619 26.26 -10.10 -3.26
N VAL A 620 25.40 -9.11 -3.46
CA VAL A 620 24.20 -9.22 -4.30
C VAL A 620 24.63 -8.98 -5.75
N VAL A 621 24.41 -9.94 -6.63
CA VAL A 621 24.86 -9.87 -8.03
C VAL A 621 23.66 -9.61 -8.93
N ARG A 622 23.72 -8.54 -9.74
CA ARG A 622 22.77 -8.17 -10.80
C ARG A 622 21.31 -8.20 -10.33
N ALA A 623 21.00 -7.43 -9.30
CA ALA A 623 19.63 -7.24 -8.83
C ALA A 623 18.83 -6.42 -9.85
N THR A 624 17.63 -6.91 -10.22
CA THR A 624 16.74 -6.31 -11.26
C THR A 624 15.34 -6.05 -10.75
N GLY A 625 15.11 -6.11 -9.42
CA GLY A 625 13.80 -5.85 -8.82
C GLY A 625 13.37 -4.38 -9.00
N ASN A 626 12.10 -4.16 -9.32
CA ASN A 626 11.52 -2.81 -9.52
C ASN A 626 12.38 -1.93 -10.44
N ASN A 627 12.92 -0.82 -9.92
CA ASN A 627 13.74 0.11 -10.68
C ASN A 627 15.25 -0.21 -10.69
N LEU A 628 15.69 -1.32 -10.08
CA LEU A 628 17.13 -1.67 -10.07
C LEU A 628 17.65 -2.07 -11.45
N LYS A 629 18.76 -1.49 -11.85
CA LYS A 629 19.38 -1.66 -13.18
C LYS A 629 20.55 -2.64 -13.10
N GLU A 630 20.29 -3.94 -13.00
CA GLU A 630 21.29 -5.01 -12.85
C GLU A 630 22.35 -4.70 -11.78
N MET A 631 21.89 -4.17 -10.64
CA MET A 631 22.74 -3.63 -9.59
C MET A 631 23.56 -4.73 -8.90
N THR A 632 24.86 -4.55 -8.79
CA THR A 632 25.72 -5.39 -7.96
C THR A 632 26.21 -4.62 -6.74
N ALA A 633 25.87 -5.08 -5.53
CA ALA A 633 26.16 -4.41 -4.27
C ALA A 633 26.94 -5.33 -3.31
N GLU A 634 27.96 -4.76 -2.67
CA GLU A 634 28.79 -5.43 -1.68
C GLU A 634 28.52 -4.90 -0.27
N PHE A 635 28.16 -5.78 0.65
CA PHE A 635 27.92 -5.48 2.06
C PHE A 635 29.06 -6.08 2.90
N PRO A 636 30.01 -5.29 3.39
CA PRO A 636 31.08 -5.79 4.26
C PRO A 636 30.51 -6.23 5.60
N LEU A 637 30.94 -7.41 6.07
CA LEU A 637 30.45 -8.02 7.31
C LEU A 637 31.22 -7.53 8.55
N GLY A 638 30.53 -7.51 9.70
CA GLY A 638 31.09 -6.98 10.95
C GLY A 638 31.22 -5.46 10.97
N ARG A 639 30.38 -4.77 10.19
CA ARG A 639 30.35 -3.30 10.08
C ARG A 639 28.96 -2.74 10.29
N PHE A 640 28.90 -1.46 10.59
CA PHE A 640 27.71 -0.65 10.51
C PHE A 640 27.60 -0.05 9.11
N VAL A 641 26.69 -0.56 8.30
CA VAL A 641 26.50 -0.23 6.89
C VAL A 641 25.25 0.62 6.72
N CYS A 642 25.37 1.81 6.14
CA CYS A 642 24.24 2.64 5.76
C CYS A 642 23.94 2.53 4.26
N VAL A 643 22.70 2.23 3.91
CA VAL A 643 22.18 2.32 2.54
C VAL A 643 21.44 3.65 2.42
N THR A 644 21.99 4.55 1.60
CA THR A 644 21.56 5.94 1.50
C THR A 644 21.10 6.27 0.08
N GLY A 645 20.65 7.49 -0.15
CA GLY A 645 20.23 8.01 -1.44
C GLY A 645 18.84 8.61 -1.46
N VAL A 646 18.46 9.19 -2.58
CA VAL A 646 17.19 9.89 -2.74
C VAL A 646 15.98 8.99 -2.56
N SER A 647 14.82 9.60 -2.24
CA SER A 647 13.54 8.86 -2.13
C SER A 647 13.19 8.21 -3.47
N GLY A 648 12.71 6.96 -3.42
CA GLY A 648 12.43 6.18 -4.65
C GLY A 648 13.65 5.66 -5.41
N GLY A 649 14.91 5.85 -4.91
CA GLY A 649 16.13 5.41 -5.58
C GLY A 649 16.32 3.91 -5.69
N GLY A 650 15.59 3.09 -4.91
CA GLY A 650 15.70 1.62 -4.93
C GLY A 650 16.29 1.01 -3.66
N LYS A 651 16.51 1.79 -2.59
CA LYS A 651 17.11 1.35 -1.32
C LYS A 651 16.40 0.14 -0.72
N SER A 652 15.10 0.24 -0.47
CA SER A 652 14.30 -0.85 0.13
C SER A 652 14.19 -2.05 -0.82
N THR A 653 14.18 -1.83 -2.14
CA THR A 653 14.19 -2.90 -3.14
C THR A 653 15.49 -3.71 -3.05
N LEU A 654 16.65 -3.07 -2.95
CA LEU A 654 17.93 -3.77 -2.80
C LEU A 654 18.01 -4.47 -1.44
N THR A 655 17.69 -3.75 -0.36
CA THR A 655 18.02 -4.19 1.01
C THR A 655 16.95 -5.14 1.57
N VAL A 656 15.66 -4.78 1.43
CA VAL A 656 14.56 -5.57 1.99
C VAL A 656 14.09 -6.62 0.99
N GLU A 657 13.66 -6.20 -0.21
CA GLU A 657 13.05 -7.10 -1.18
C GLU A 657 14.05 -8.11 -1.76
N THR A 658 15.30 -7.69 -2.02
CA THR A 658 16.32 -8.55 -2.60
C THR A 658 17.16 -9.24 -1.52
N LEU A 659 17.92 -8.46 -0.71
CA LEU A 659 18.88 -9.03 0.23
C LEU A 659 18.19 -9.76 1.39
N TYR A 660 17.30 -9.08 2.13
CA TYR A 660 16.64 -9.68 3.31
C TYR A 660 15.84 -10.90 2.95
N LYS A 661 14.94 -10.82 1.96
CA LYS A 661 14.06 -11.95 1.60
C LYS A 661 14.86 -13.17 1.11
N ASN A 662 15.93 -12.98 0.34
CA ASN A 662 16.82 -14.08 -0.04
C ASN A 662 17.54 -14.68 1.18
N ALA A 663 18.05 -13.83 2.08
CA ALA A 663 18.71 -14.28 3.29
C ALA A 663 17.73 -15.02 4.21
N ALA A 664 16.51 -14.50 4.39
CA ALA A 664 15.47 -15.13 5.19
C ALA A 664 15.03 -16.48 4.62
N LEU A 665 14.92 -16.59 3.29
CA LEU A 665 14.62 -17.87 2.63
C LEU A 665 15.70 -18.90 2.91
N ARG A 666 16.99 -18.53 2.81
CA ARG A 666 18.12 -19.47 2.97
C ARG A 666 18.47 -19.76 4.43
N LEU A 667 18.48 -18.75 5.29
CA LEU A 667 18.95 -18.88 6.68
C LEU A 667 17.84 -19.18 7.69
N ASN A 668 16.65 -18.62 7.47
CA ASN A 668 15.52 -18.70 8.41
C ASN A 668 14.40 -19.63 7.92
N GLY A 669 14.48 -20.18 6.68
CA GLY A 669 13.42 -20.99 6.09
C GLY A 669 12.12 -20.19 5.84
N ALA A 670 12.22 -18.89 5.62
CA ALA A 670 11.07 -18.05 5.29
C ALA A 670 10.49 -18.42 3.92
N ARG A 671 9.22 -18.06 3.68
CA ARG A 671 8.47 -18.44 2.47
C ARG A 671 8.13 -17.26 1.56
N GLU A 672 8.65 -16.08 1.86
CA GLU A 672 8.42 -14.89 1.05
C GLU A 672 9.24 -14.94 -0.25
N THR A 673 8.63 -14.52 -1.36
CA THR A 673 9.31 -14.46 -2.65
C THR A 673 10.24 -13.25 -2.70
N PRO A 674 11.55 -13.42 -2.89
CA PRO A 674 12.49 -12.32 -3.01
C PRO A 674 12.37 -11.63 -4.39
N ALA A 675 12.79 -10.38 -4.46
CA ALA A 675 12.98 -9.71 -5.74
C ALA A 675 14.11 -10.37 -6.55
N PRO A 676 14.05 -10.36 -7.90
CA PRO A 676 14.97 -11.07 -8.75
C PRO A 676 16.40 -10.50 -8.69
N CYS A 677 17.37 -11.43 -8.59
CA CYS A 677 18.79 -11.17 -8.76
C CYS A 677 19.44 -12.43 -9.33
N GLU A 678 20.65 -12.30 -9.91
CA GLU A 678 21.34 -13.48 -10.44
C GLU A 678 21.74 -14.43 -9.32
N THR A 679 22.41 -13.94 -8.28
CA THR A 679 22.80 -14.72 -7.10
C THR A 679 23.21 -13.80 -5.96
N ILE A 680 23.24 -14.38 -4.74
CA ILE A 680 23.85 -13.72 -3.57
C ILE A 680 24.92 -14.66 -3.01
N LYS A 681 26.17 -14.14 -2.88
CA LYS A 681 27.34 -14.83 -2.38
C LYS A 681 27.63 -14.41 -0.94
N GLY A 682 28.19 -15.31 -0.11
CA GLY A 682 28.66 -14.99 1.24
C GLY A 682 27.73 -15.39 2.38
N PHE A 683 26.61 -16.07 2.11
CA PHE A 683 25.68 -16.53 3.17
C PHE A 683 26.32 -17.52 4.15
N GLU A 684 27.37 -18.23 3.74
CA GLU A 684 28.13 -19.14 4.59
C GLU A 684 28.76 -18.48 5.81
N HIS A 685 28.87 -17.16 5.77
CA HIS A 685 29.45 -16.35 6.86
C HIS A 685 28.41 -15.92 7.91
N LEU A 686 27.13 -16.16 7.64
CA LEU A 686 26.01 -15.77 8.49
C LEU A 686 25.27 -17.01 9.01
N ASP A 687 24.67 -16.89 10.18
CA ASP A 687 23.82 -17.91 10.77
C ASP A 687 22.32 -17.51 10.79
N LYS A 688 22.04 -16.19 10.72
CA LYS A 688 20.69 -15.66 10.87
C LYS A 688 20.58 -14.29 10.23
N VAL A 689 19.38 -13.97 9.75
CA VAL A 689 18.99 -12.60 9.36
C VAL A 689 17.76 -12.15 10.15
N ILE A 690 17.74 -10.90 10.55
CA ILE A 690 16.66 -10.29 11.31
C ILE A 690 16.29 -8.96 10.66
N ASP A 691 15.01 -8.83 10.28
CA ASP A 691 14.41 -7.59 9.83
C ASP A 691 13.72 -6.88 11.00
N ILE A 692 14.06 -5.62 11.19
CA ILE A 692 13.49 -4.75 12.22
C ILE A 692 12.79 -3.60 11.50
N ASP A 693 11.56 -3.86 11.10
CA ASP A 693 10.69 -2.93 10.39
C ASP A 693 9.76 -2.14 11.33
N GLN A 694 9.08 -1.14 10.78
CA GLN A 694 8.14 -0.28 11.51
C GLN A 694 6.73 -0.88 11.66
N ARG A 695 6.47 -2.09 11.13
CA ARG A 695 5.16 -2.73 11.25
C ARG A 695 4.81 -3.00 12.72
N PRO A 696 3.53 -2.91 13.11
CA PRO A 696 3.10 -3.17 14.49
C PRO A 696 3.58 -4.53 14.99
N ILE A 697 3.89 -4.62 16.29
CA ILE A 697 4.31 -5.87 16.95
C ILE A 697 3.18 -6.90 17.10
N GLY A 698 1.97 -6.53 16.69
CA GLY A 698 0.79 -7.39 16.64
C GLY A 698 -0.42 -6.64 16.11
N ARG A 699 -1.42 -7.39 15.65
CA ARG A 699 -2.64 -6.84 15.02
C ARG A 699 -3.83 -6.73 15.97
N THR A 700 -3.71 -7.21 17.19
CA THR A 700 -4.80 -7.26 18.16
C THR A 700 -4.46 -6.47 19.41
N PRO A 701 -5.46 -5.98 20.18
CA PRO A 701 -5.25 -5.31 21.46
C PRO A 701 -4.54 -6.17 22.53
N ARG A 702 -4.48 -7.50 22.32
CA ARG A 702 -3.77 -8.44 23.22
C ARG A 702 -2.26 -8.42 23.04
N SER A 703 -1.78 -8.01 21.88
CA SER A 703 -0.34 -7.85 21.63
C SER A 703 0.17 -6.60 22.36
N ASN A 704 1.26 -6.74 23.08
CA ASN A 704 1.89 -5.65 23.84
C ASN A 704 3.40 -5.89 24.02
N PRO A 705 4.17 -4.92 24.49
CA PRO A 705 5.62 -5.06 24.68
C PRO A 705 6.01 -6.26 25.53
N ALA A 706 5.30 -6.56 26.64
CA ALA A 706 5.59 -7.70 27.49
C ALA A 706 5.43 -9.05 26.76
N THR A 707 4.36 -9.21 25.98
CA THR A 707 4.14 -10.45 25.22
C THR A 707 5.16 -10.62 24.11
N TYR A 708 5.48 -9.55 23.41
CA TYR A 708 6.39 -9.56 22.27
C TYR A 708 7.84 -9.85 22.67
N THR A 709 8.33 -9.21 23.73
CA THR A 709 9.71 -9.42 24.25
C THR A 709 9.86 -10.73 25.02
N GLY A 710 8.75 -11.39 25.35
CA GLY A 710 8.71 -12.59 26.17
C GLY A 710 8.82 -12.33 27.68
N ALA A 711 8.69 -11.08 28.12
CA ALA A 711 8.66 -10.71 29.54
C ALA A 711 7.40 -11.19 30.26
N PHE A 712 6.30 -11.35 29.53
CA PHE A 712 5.03 -11.75 30.12
C PHE A 712 5.02 -13.17 30.69
N THR A 713 5.79 -14.09 30.12
CA THR A 713 5.91 -15.46 30.66
C THR A 713 6.51 -15.48 32.07
N PRO A 714 7.72 -14.95 32.31
CA PRO A 714 8.25 -14.90 33.67
C PRO A 714 7.41 -14.06 34.65
N ILE A 715 6.68 -13.04 34.19
CA ILE A 715 5.71 -12.30 35.02
C ILE A 715 4.59 -13.22 35.51
N ARG A 716 3.98 -14.01 34.60
CA ARG A 716 2.93 -14.97 34.96
C ARG A 716 3.43 -16.05 35.91
N ASP A 717 4.61 -16.60 35.64
CA ASP A 717 5.25 -17.62 36.49
C ASP A 717 5.53 -17.06 37.88
N TRP A 718 5.95 -15.81 37.97
CA TRP A 718 6.17 -15.12 39.26
C TRP A 718 4.88 -15.00 40.07
N PHE A 719 3.79 -14.55 39.43
CA PHE A 719 2.50 -14.44 40.13
C PHE A 719 1.93 -15.80 40.53
N ALA A 720 2.05 -16.83 39.70
CA ALA A 720 1.64 -18.21 40.03
C ALA A 720 2.49 -18.79 41.16
N GLY A 721 3.73 -18.34 41.32
CA GLY A 721 4.65 -18.74 42.36
C GLY A 721 4.35 -18.13 43.75
N LEU A 722 3.50 -17.11 43.84
CA LEU A 722 3.17 -16.44 45.10
C LEU A 722 2.42 -17.38 46.06
N PRO A 723 2.62 -17.28 47.39
CA PRO A 723 1.99 -18.16 48.37
C PRO A 723 0.45 -18.21 48.23
N GLU A 724 -0.18 -17.09 48.04
CA GLU A 724 -1.65 -16.98 47.89
C GLU A 724 -2.14 -17.64 46.62
N ALA A 725 -1.44 -17.48 45.49
CA ALA A 725 -1.78 -18.11 44.24
C ALA A 725 -1.65 -19.66 44.36
N LYS A 726 -0.58 -20.14 44.99
CA LYS A 726 -0.38 -21.56 45.28
C LYS A 726 -1.47 -22.13 46.20
N ALA A 727 -1.85 -21.40 47.24
CA ALA A 727 -2.93 -21.79 48.15
C ALA A 727 -4.28 -21.96 47.42
N ARG A 728 -4.54 -21.14 46.39
CA ARG A 728 -5.74 -21.24 45.56
C ARG A 728 -5.59 -22.20 44.38
N GLY A 729 -4.46 -22.87 44.22
CA GLY A 729 -4.18 -23.79 43.09
C GLY A 729 -4.04 -23.12 41.74
N TYR A 730 -3.71 -21.79 41.71
CA TYR A 730 -3.60 -21.05 40.48
C TYR A 730 -2.31 -21.37 39.71
N GLN A 731 -2.47 -21.78 38.47
CA GLN A 731 -1.38 -22.07 37.53
C GLN A 731 -1.04 -20.83 36.70
N PRO A 732 0.12 -20.78 36.01
CA PRO A 732 0.50 -19.66 35.14
C PRO A 732 -0.55 -19.29 34.10
N GLY A 733 -1.36 -20.26 33.66
CA GLY A 733 -2.48 -20.04 32.74
C GLY A 733 -3.57 -19.10 33.27
N ARG A 734 -3.76 -19.08 34.61
CA ARG A 734 -4.71 -18.18 35.26
C ARG A 734 -4.37 -16.71 35.08
N PHE A 735 -3.10 -16.40 34.98
CA PHE A 735 -2.54 -15.07 34.82
C PHE A 735 -2.38 -14.69 33.34
N SER A 736 -2.93 -15.48 32.39
CA SER A 736 -2.95 -15.18 30.97
C SER A 736 -4.28 -14.56 30.56
N PHE A 737 -4.25 -13.39 29.96
CA PHE A 737 -5.45 -12.78 29.37
C PHE A 737 -5.88 -13.44 28.05
N ASN A 738 -5.09 -14.38 27.49
CA ASN A 738 -5.41 -15.13 26.28
C ASN A 738 -6.17 -16.45 26.58
N VAL A 739 -6.17 -16.92 27.82
CA VAL A 739 -6.71 -18.25 28.20
C VAL A 739 -7.92 -18.05 29.11
N LYS A 740 -8.96 -18.86 28.92
CA LYS A 740 -10.12 -18.88 29.82
C LYS A 740 -9.71 -19.24 31.25
N GLY A 741 -10.45 -18.71 32.21
CA GLY A 741 -10.28 -18.99 33.65
C GLY A 741 -9.83 -17.79 34.44
N GLY A 742 -8.88 -16.99 34.00
CA GLY A 742 -8.42 -15.80 34.71
C GLY A 742 -8.73 -14.47 34.01
N ARG A 743 -9.06 -14.49 32.76
CA ARG A 743 -9.38 -13.32 31.97
C ARG A 743 -10.83 -12.83 32.22
N CYS A 744 -11.09 -11.57 31.90
CA CYS A 744 -12.45 -11.05 31.80
C CYS A 744 -13.12 -11.68 30.56
N GLU A 745 -14.24 -12.38 30.75
CA GLU A 745 -14.92 -13.03 29.65
C GLU A 745 -15.77 -12.05 28.82
N ALA A 746 -16.17 -10.89 29.36
CA ALA A 746 -16.92 -9.86 28.61
C ALA A 746 -16.10 -9.29 27.45
N CYS A 747 -14.82 -8.93 27.68
CA CYS A 747 -13.90 -8.47 26.64
C CYS A 747 -12.92 -9.57 26.19
N GLN A 748 -13.06 -10.79 26.67
CA GLN A 748 -12.17 -11.93 26.38
C GLN A 748 -10.67 -11.65 26.61
N GLY A 749 -10.34 -10.72 27.51
CA GLY A 749 -8.98 -10.33 27.84
C GLY A 749 -8.43 -9.16 27.03
N ASP A 750 -9.20 -8.57 26.15
CA ASP A 750 -8.75 -7.41 25.34
C ASP A 750 -8.66 -6.12 26.16
N GLY A 751 -9.46 -6.02 27.26
CA GLY A 751 -9.60 -4.80 28.06
C GLY A 751 -10.51 -3.75 27.40
N VAL A 752 -10.79 -3.90 26.11
CA VAL A 752 -11.65 -3.04 25.31
C VAL A 752 -12.65 -3.89 24.53
N ILE A 753 -13.76 -3.30 24.13
CA ILE A 753 -14.78 -3.90 23.25
C ILE A 753 -14.67 -3.18 21.91
N LYS A 754 -14.48 -3.95 20.85
CA LYS A 754 -14.46 -3.45 19.47
C LYS A 754 -15.90 -3.28 19.00
N ILE A 755 -16.24 -2.07 18.56
CA ILE A 755 -17.51 -1.76 17.89
C ILE A 755 -17.19 -1.61 16.40
N GLU A 756 -17.65 -2.54 15.58
CA GLU A 756 -17.44 -2.50 14.14
C GLU A 756 -18.35 -1.49 13.48
N MET A 757 -17.76 -0.54 12.78
CA MET A 757 -18.46 0.53 12.06
C MET A 757 -18.30 0.29 10.56
N HIS A 758 -19.33 -0.22 9.90
CA HIS A 758 -19.28 -0.66 8.49
C HIS A 758 -18.72 0.38 7.49
N PHE A 759 -18.86 1.67 7.75
CA PHE A 759 -18.43 2.76 6.88
C PHE A 759 -17.43 3.73 7.51
N LEU A 760 -17.09 3.54 8.79
CA LEU A 760 -16.19 4.36 9.59
C LEU A 760 -15.10 3.47 10.20
N PRO A 761 -13.99 4.04 10.69
CA PRO A 761 -13.01 3.27 11.46
C PRO A 761 -13.65 2.63 12.70
N ASP A 762 -13.23 1.39 13.01
CA ASP A 762 -13.71 0.69 14.19
C ASP A 762 -13.43 1.48 15.48
N VAL A 763 -14.40 1.53 16.38
CA VAL A 763 -14.27 2.20 17.68
C VAL A 763 -13.96 1.18 18.76
N TYR A 764 -13.00 1.49 19.61
CA TYR A 764 -12.62 0.67 20.76
C TYR A 764 -13.06 1.35 22.06
N VAL A 765 -13.99 0.74 22.79
CA VAL A 765 -14.52 1.26 24.06
C VAL A 765 -13.97 0.44 25.23
N THR A 766 -13.57 1.09 26.31
CA THR A 766 -13.10 0.40 27.51
C THR A 766 -14.18 -0.56 28.03
N CYS A 767 -13.80 -1.79 28.36
CA CYS A 767 -14.73 -2.80 28.87
C CYS A 767 -15.25 -2.37 30.24
N GLU A 768 -16.55 -2.18 30.40
CA GLU A 768 -17.20 -1.76 31.64
C GLU A 768 -17.05 -2.79 32.77
N THR A 769 -17.04 -4.08 32.42
CA THR A 769 -16.94 -5.18 33.41
C THR A 769 -15.59 -5.22 34.10
N CYS A 770 -14.48 -5.11 33.36
CA CYS A 770 -13.15 -5.16 33.92
C CYS A 770 -12.47 -3.78 34.00
N LYS A 771 -13.14 -2.72 33.50
CA LYS A 771 -12.60 -1.34 33.49
C LYS A 771 -11.19 -1.25 32.88
N GLY A 772 -10.95 -2.02 31.82
CA GLY A 772 -9.67 -2.07 31.13
C GLY A 772 -8.65 -3.06 31.70
N HIS A 773 -8.88 -3.63 32.89
CA HIS A 773 -7.91 -4.48 33.60
C HIS A 773 -7.69 -5.87 32.99
N ARG A 774 -8.47 -6.31 32.00
CA ARG A 774 -8.32 -7.57 31.22
C ARG A 774 -8.62 -8.85 31.99
N TYR A 775 -8.64 -8.85 33.33
CA TYR A 775 -8.80 -10.02 34.19
C TYR A 775 -10.10 -10.00 34.97
N ASN A 776 -10.49 -11.17 35.46
CA ASN A 776 -11.58 -11.27 36.42
C ASN A 776 -11.12 -10.84 37.83
N ARG A 777 -12.09 -10.60 38.71
CA ARG A 777 -11.86 -10.05 40.06
C ARG A 777 -10.96 -10.95 40.90
N GLU A 778 -11.16 -12.28 40.85
CA GLU A 778 -10.43 -13.25 41.65
C GLU A 778 -8.93 -13.30 41.28
N THR A 779 -8.59 -13.12 40.02
CA THR A 779 -7.20 -13.07 39.55
C THR A 779 -6.52 -11.77 40.02
N LEU A 780 -7.26 -10.64 40.08
CA LEU A 780 -6.77 -9.34 40.52
C LEU A 780 -6.53 -9.27 42.02
N GLU A 781 -7.07 -10.20 42.81
CA GLU A 781 -6.82 -10.29 44.26
C GLU A 781 -5.38 -10.74 44.57
N ILE A 782 -4.74 -11.51 43.69
CA ILE A 782 -3.34 -11.91 43.86
C ILE A 782 -2.42 -10.72 43.66
N ARG A 783 -1.67 -10.38 44.69
CA ARG A 783 -0.82 -9.18 44.67
C ARG A 783 0.62 -9.48 45.06
N PHE A 784 1.54 -8.84 44.37
CA PHE A 784 2.96 -8.78 44.74
C PHE A 784 3.35 -7.33 45.06
N LYS A 785 3.93 -7.11 46.21
CA LYS A 785 4.21 -5.73 46.74
C LYS A 785 3.00 -4.78 46.56
N GLY A 786 1.79 -5.29 46.85
CA GLY A 786 0.55 -4.51 46.76
C GLY A 786 -0.02 -4.31 45.38
N LYS A 787 0.62 -4.79 44.31
CA LYS A 787 0.21 -4.65 42.91
C LYS A 787 -0.28 -5.96 42.32
N SER A 788 -1.41 -5.95 41.62
CA SER A 788 -1.94 -7.07 40.82
C SER A 788 -1.20 -7.20 39.48
N ILE A 789 -1.44 -8.28 38.76
CA ILE A 789 -0.86 -8.44 37.40
C ILE A 789 -1.37 -7.36 36.43
N ALA A 790 -2.59 -6.87 36.56
CA ALA A 790 -3.09 -5.77 35.75
C ALA A 790 -2.35 -4.45 36.07
N ASP A 791 -2.09 -4.16 37.34
CA ASP A 791 -1.31 -3.01 37.75
C ASP A 791 0.12 -3.07 37.20
N VAL A 792 0.72 -4.25 37.10
CA VAL A 792 2.04 -4.45 36.46
C VAL A 792 1.98 -4.13 34.97
N LEU A 793 0.93 -4.53 34.26
CA LEU A 793 0.76 -4.20 32.83
C LEU A 793 0.56 -2.70 32.59
N GLU A 794 0.00 -1.98 33.58
CA GLU A 794 -0.19 -0.53 33.52
C GLU A 794 1.06 0.27 33.97
N MET A 795 2.06 -0.36 34.60
CA MET A 795 3.34 0.29 34.93
C MET A 795 4.07 0.71 33.68
N THR A 796 4.82 1.81 33.77
CA THR A 796 5.85 2.11 32.78
C THR A 796 6.95 1.04 32.82
N VAL A 797 7.69 0.88 31.73
CA VAL A 797 8.84 -0.06 31.69
C VAL A 797 9.87 0.30 32.73
N GLU A 798 10.07 1.61 33.03
CA GLU A 798 10.99 2.14 34.03
C GLU A 798 10.55 1.77 35.46
N ASP A 799 9.27 1.95 35.75
CA ASP A 799 8.69 1.52 37.03
C ASP A 799 8.77 -0.01 37.23
N ALA A 800 8.47 -0.76 36.16
CA ALA A 800 8.54 -2.22 36.18
C ALA A 800 9.98 -2.74 36.35
N GLN A 801 10.97 -2.06 35.80
CA GLN A 801 12.39 -2.34 36.01
C GLN A 801 12.78 -2.27 37.49
N GLU A 802 12.42 -1.18 38.17
CA GLU A 802 12.70 -1.03 39.60
C GLU A 802 11.86 -2.00 40.45
N PHE A 803 10.56 -2.17 40.09
CA PHE A 803 9.65 -3.09 40.81
C PHE A 803 10.15 -4.53 40.82
N PHE A 804 10.68 -5.03 39.71
CA PHE A 804 11.22 -6.38 39.52
C PHE A 804 12.76 -6.46 39.65
N LYS A 805 13.41 -5.51 40.25
CA LYS A 805 14.88 -5.43 40.40
C LYS A 805 15.50 -6.74 40.92
N ALA A 806 14.80 -7.43 41.82
CA ALA A 806 15.23 -8.69 42.41
C ALA A 806 14.88 -9.93 41.56
N VAL A 807 14.24 -9.78 40.41
CA VAL A 807 13.81 -10.87 39.56
C VAL A 807 14.52 -10.80 38.19
N PRO A 808 15.71 -11.44 38.05
CA PRO A 808 16.58 -11.25 36.87
C PRO A 808 15.88 -11.51 35.53
N ALA A 809 15.07 -12.57 35.43
CA ALA A 809 14.38 -12.96 34.20
C ALA A 809 13.39 -11.88 33.67
N ILE A 810 12.81 -11.06 34.55
CA ILE A 810 11.94 -9.94 34.16
C ILE A 810 12.79 -8.70 33.98
N ARG A 811 13.70 -8.42 34.93
CA ARG A 811 14.55 -7.21 34.93
C ARG A 811 15.33 -7.10 33.59
N GLU A 812 16.00 -8.16 33.14
CA GLU A 812 16.78 -8.16 31.88
C GLU A 812 15.96 -7.74 30.66
N LYS A 813 14.66 -8.10 30.64
CA LYS A 813 13.77 -7.69 29.57
C LYS A 813 13.37 -6.20 29.66
N MET A 814 13.17 -5.71 30.90
CA MET A 814 12.92 -4.29 31.14
C MET A 814 14.16 -3.45 30.85
N ASP A 815 15.35 -3.90 31.28
CA ASP A 815 16.63 -3.27 30.98
C ASP A 815 16.82 -3.08 29.45
N ALA A 816 16.51 -4.11 28.65
CA ALA A 816 16.60 -4.03 27.19
C ALA A 816 15.64 -3.00 26.58
N LEU A 817 14.42 -2.86 27.13
CA LEU A 817 13.47 -1.86 26.70
C LEU A 817 13.89 -0.43 27.09
N VAL A 818 14.41 -0.25 28.30
CA VAL A 818 14.95 1.05 28.76
C VAL A 818 16.15 1.47 27.88
N LYS A 819 17.01 0.51 27.55
CA LYS A 819 18.22 0.74 26.73
C LYS A 819 17.92 1.29 25.35
N VAL A 820 16.81 0.87 24.73
CA VAL A 820 16.34 1.40 23.44
C VAL A 820 15.52 2.69 23.58
N GLY A 821 15.46 3.30 24.79
CA GLY A 821 14.75 4.55 25.03
C GLY A 821 13.24 4.41 25.19
N LEU A 822 12.73 3.22 25.57
CA LEU A 822 11.31 2.94 25.75
C LEU A 822 10.90 2.83 27.24
N GLY A 823 11.62 3.48 28.15
CA GLY A 823 11.30 3.48 29.59
C GLY A 823 9.91 4.03 29.92
N TYR A 824 9.42 4.95 29.13
CA TYR A 824 8.17 5.67 29.32
C TYR A 824 6.90 4.91 28.87
N ILE A 825 7.00 3.91 27.99
CA ILE A 825 5.82 3.16 27.54
C ILE A 825 5.33 2.22 28.64
N LYS A 826 4.03 1.88 28.62
CA LYS A 826 3.49 0.88 29.55
C LYS A 826 3.86 -0.54 29.11
N VAL A 827 4.17 -1.40 30.09
CA VAL A 827 4.52 -2.82 29.87
C VAL A 827 3.43 -3.56 29.08
N GLY A 828 2.15 -3.27 29.36
CA GLY A 828 0.97 -3.83 28.70
C GLY A 828 0.34 -2.94 27.64
N GLN A 829 1.04 -1.90 27.13
CA GLN A 829 0.52 -0.99 26.12
C GLN A 829 0.12 -1.77 24.86
N GLN A 830 -1.06 -1.51 24.33
CA GLN A 830 -1.56 -2.21 23.16
C GLN A 830 -0.68 -1.93 21.93
N ALA A 831 -0.38 -2.97 21.15
CA ALA A 831 0.44 -2.86 19.94
C ALA A 831 -0.10 -1.85 18.92
N THR A 832 -1.42 -1.66 18.88
CA THR A 832 -2.12 -0.75 17.98
C THR A 832 -1.97 0.72 18.35
N THR A 833 -1.54 1.02 19.57
CA THR A 833 -1.31 2.40 20.08
C THR A 833 0.16 2.83 20.03
N LEU A 834 1.06 1.90 19.70
CA LEU A 834 2.48 2.21 19.51
C LEU A 834 2.71 2.89 18.15
N SER A 835 3.57 3.90 18.13
CA SER A 835 4.08 4.47 16.89
C SER A 835 4.97 3.46 16.15
N GLY A 836 5.19 3.66 14.84
CA GLY A 836 6.06 2.79 14.05
C GLY A 836 7.48 2.68 14.64
N GLY A 837 8.06 3.81 15.07
CA GLY A 837 9.37 3.83 15.72
C GLY A 837 9.40 3.14 17.08
N GLU A 838 8.35 3.25 17.90
CA GLU A 838 8.24 2.50 19.17
C GLU A 838 8.14 1.00 18.92
N ALA A 839 7.32 0.58 17.96
CA ALA A 839 7.19 -0.83 17.57
C ALA A 839 8.54 -1.41 17.11
N GLN A 840 9.30 -0.67 16.32
CA GLN A 840 10.63 -1.04 15.85
C GLN A 840 11.62 -1.18 17.00
N ARG A 841 11.62 -0.23 17.95
CA ARG A 841 12.48 -0.30 19.14
C ARG A 841 12.11 -1.45 20.07
N VAL A 842 10.82 -1.79 20.21
CA VAL A 842 10.39 -3.01 20.92
C VAL A 842 10.95 -4.28 20.25
N LYS A 843 10.97 -4.32 18.91
CA LYS A 843 11.58 -5.45 18.16
C LYS A 843 13.08 -5.53 18.43
N LEU A 844 13.77 -4.40 18.39
CA LEU A 844 15.20 -4.31 18.69
C LEU A 844 15.53 -4.77 20.12
N SER A 845 14.76 -4.34 21.13
CA SER A 845 14.96 -4.75 22.53
C SER A 845 14.88 -6.26 22.74
N LYS A 846 14.00 -6.93 22.00
CA LYS A 846 13.90 -8.40 22.03
C LYS A 846 15.20 -9.08 21.56
N GLU A 847 15.82 -8.56 20.52
CA GLU A 847 17.07 -9.12 20.01
C GLU A 847 18.25 -8.82 20.93
N LEU A 848 18.31 -7.63 21.55
CA LEU A 848 19.31 -7.30 22.58
C LEU A 848 19.25 -8.24 23.79
N SER A 849 18.06 -8.70 24.15
CA SER A 849 17.88 -9.61 25.26
C SER A 849 18.24 -11.08 24.95
N ARG A 850 18.73 -11.38 23.73
CA ARG A 850 19.19 -12.70 23.29
C ARG A 850 20.70 -12.77 23.27
N ARG A 851 21.23 -13.99 23.43
CA ARG A 851 22.68 -14.21 23.33
C ARG A 851 23.12 -14.00 21.88
N ALA A 852 24.04 -13.09 21.65
CA ALA A 852 24.60 -12.81 20.33
C ALA A 852 25.51 -13.97 19.88
N THR A 853 25.44 -14.34 18.59
CA THR A 853 26.32 -15.33 17.95
C THR A 853 27.51 -14.65 17.28
N GLY A 854 27.45 -13.34 17.04
CA GLY A 854 28.47 -12.56 16.31
C GLY A 854 28.43 -12.78 14.79
N ARG A 855 27.39 -13.48 14.27
CA ARG A 855 27.24 -13.79 12.84
C ARG A 855 25.83 -13.49 12.32
N THR A 856 25.11 -12.63 13.02
CA THR A 856 23.74 -12.21 12.65
C THR A 856 23.78 -10.97 11.75
N LEU A 857 22.98 -10.99 10.69
CA LEU A 857 22.69 -9.82 9.87
C LEU A 857 21.42 -9.15 10.36
N TYR A 858 21.53 -7.92 10.85
CA TYR A 858 20.39 -7.07 11.19
C TYR A 858 20.12 -6.10 10.04
N ILE A 859 18.87 -6.01 9.63
CA ILE A 859 18.42 -5.04 8.62
C ILE A 859 17.36 -4.15 9.27
N LEU A 860 17.56 -2.84 9.21
CA LEU A 860 16.65 -1.84 9.77
C LEU A 860 16.26 -0.84 8.68
N ASP A 861 14.97 -0.57 8.59
CA ASP A 861 14.41 0.41 7.66
C ASP A 861 14.03 1.69 8.41
N GLU A 862 14.75 2.77 8.14
CA GLU A 862 14.59 4.11 8.72
C GLU A 862 14.36 4.11 10.24
N PRO A 863 15.29 3.55 11.06
CA PRO A 863 15.07 3.37 12.49
C PRO A 863 15.04 4.67 13.30
N THR A 864 15.44 5.80 12.73
CA THR A 864 15.41 7.11 13.40
C THR A 864 14.13 7.90 13.15
N THR A 865 13.16 7.32 12.45
CA THR A 865 11.86 7.92 12.21
C THR A 865 11.17 8.32 13.51
N GLY A 866 10.78 9.59 13.64
CA GLY A 866 10.09 10.12 14.82
C GLY A 866 10.96 10.26 16.06
N LEU A 867 12.26 10.26 15.93
CA LEU A 867 13.20 10.38 17.03
C LEU A 867 13.83 11.77 17.12
N HIS A 868 13.80 12.32 18.32
CA HIS A 868 14.60 13.48 18.68
C HIS A 868 16.11 13.15 18.66
N PHE A 869 16.97 14.13 18.44
CA PHE A 869 18.44 13.97 18.38
C PHE A 869 19.02 13.13 19.53
N GLU A 870 18.56 13.32 20.75
CA GLU A 870 19.00 12.55 21.92
C GLU A 870 18.56 11.08 21.86
N ASP A 871 17.37 10.80 21.32
CA ASP A 871 16.88 9.43 21.14
C ASP A 871 17.66 8.74 20.01
N VAL A 872 18.03 9.48 18.96
CA VAL A 872 18.94 9.00 17.88
C VAL A 872 20.30 8.62 18.45
N ARG A 873 20.88 9.45 19.33
CA ARG A 873 22.15 9.17 19.99
C ARG A 873 22.10 7.84 20.78
N LYS A 874 21.05 7.65 21.59
CA LYS A 874 20.86 6.40 22.36
C LYS A 874 20.68 5.19 21.46
N LEU A 875 19.92 5.32 20.38
CA LEU A 875 19.73 4.25 19.41
C LEU A 875 21.06 3.87 18.73
N LEU A 876 21.87 4.84 18.35
CA LEU A 876 23.19 4.59 17.74
C LEU A 876 24.12 3.84 18.69
N GLU A 877 24.12 4.14 19.98
CA GLU A 877 24.90 3.38 21.00
C GLU A 877 24.55 1.90 20.96
N VAL A 878 23.24 1.60 20.87
CA VAL A 878 22.74 0.22 20.79
C VAL A 878 23.15 -0.46 19.49
N LEU A 879 23.00 0.21 18.35
CA LEU A 879 23.37 -0.35 17.05
C LEU A 879 24.87 -0.61 16.93
N HIS A 880 25.69 0.30 17.42
CA HIS A 880 27.14 0.14 17.47
C HIS A 880 27.56 -1.02 18.38
N GLU A 881 26.92 -1.19 19.55
CA GLU A 881 27.15 -2.33 20.44
C GLU A 881 26.88 -3.68 19.75
N LEU A 882 25.77 -3.77 18.95
CA LEU A 882 25.51 -4.99 18.17
C LEU A 882 26.66 -5.30 17.17
N VAL A 883 27.24 -4.27 16.55
CA VAL A 883 28.37 -4.44 15.65
C VAL A 883 29.62 -4.86 16.40
N GLU A 884 29.89 -4.30 17.58
CA GLU A 884 31.03 -4.66 18.44
C GLU A 884 30.98 -6.11 18.91
N GLN A 885 29.75 -6.69 19.01
CA GLN A 885 29.56 -8.11 19.26
C GLN A 885 29.84 -9.01 18.04
N GLY A 886 30.34 -8.44 16.92
CA GLY A 886 30.71 -9.14 15.70
C GLY A 886 29.61 -9.24 14.65
N ASN A 887 28.41 -8.73 14.92
CA ASN A 887 27.29 -8.77 13.99
C ASN A 887 27.43 -7.73 12.87
N THR A 888 26.64 -7.88 11.81
CA THR A 888 26.54 -6.89 10.73
C THR A 888 25.20 -6.18 10.88
N VAL A 889 25.24 -4.84 10.87
CA VAL A 889 24.03 -4.02 10.92
C VAL A 889 23.95 -3.21 9.62
N VAL A 890 22.87 -3.42 8.86
CA VAL A 890 22.56 -2.68 7.63
C VAL A 890 21.34 -1.81 7.90
N VAL A 891 21.48 -0.52 7.69
CA VAL A 891 20.42 0.46 7.96
C VAL A 891 20.11 1.25 6.70
N ILE A 892 18.85 1.32 6.31
CA ILE A 892 18.38 2.28 5.30
C ILE A 892 18.14 3.59 6.05
N GLU A 893 18.81 4.67 5.66
CA GLU A 893 18.72 5.93 6.38
C GLU A 893 18.86 7.19 5.50
N HIS A 894 18.19 8.25 5.98
CA HIS A 894 18.29 9.60 5.45
C HIS A 894 18.88 10.59 6.46
N ASN A 895 18.89 10.24 7.75
CA ASN A 895 19.41 11.07 8.83
C ASN A 895 20.94 11.16 8.74
N LEU A 896 21.45 12.36 8.52
CA LEU A 896 22.89 12.61 8.35
C LEU A 896 23.68 12.30 9.63
N ASP A 897 23.09 12.45 10.80
CA ASP A 897 23.72 12.13 12.09
C ASP A 897 24.00 10.62 12.21
N VAL A 898 23.13 9.78 11.65
CA VAL A 898 23.36 8.34 11.56
C VAL A 898 24.41 8.02 10.50
N ILE A 899 24.24 8.60 9.30
CA ILE A 899 25.10 8.31 8.14
C ILE A 899 26.57 8.68 8.44
N LYS A 900 26.81 9.81 9.12
CA LYS A 900 28.17 10.20 9.50
C LYS A 900 28.86 9.24 10.47
N THR A 901 28.08 8.39 11.19
CA THR A 901 28.63 7.38 12.12
C THR A 901 28.88 6.02 11.47
N ALA A 902 28.44 5.80 10.23
CA ALA A 902 28.58 4.54 9.51
C ALA A 902 30.05 4.16 9.27
N ASP A 903 30.34 2.87 9.25
CA ASP A 903 31.63 2.34 8.81
C ASP A 903 31.71 2.23 7.30
N TRP A 904 30.54 2.02 6.63
CA TRP A 904 30.44 1.88 5.20
C TRP A 904 29.10 2.43 4.70
N ILE A 905 29.12 3.08 3.55
CA ILE A 905 27.93 3.60 2.88
C ILE A 905 27.76 2.96 1.51
N ILE A 906 26.51 2.67 1.15
CA ILE A 906 26.09 2.33 -0.20
C ILE A 906 25.06 3.38 -0.61
N ASP A 907 25.44 4.31 -1.47
CA ASP A 907 24.59 5.41 -1.92
C ASP A 907 23.93 5.05 -3.25
N ILE A 908 22.59 5.08 -3.28
CA ILE A 908 21.77 4.63 -4.42
C ILE A 908 21.04 5.83 -5.03
N GLY A 909 21.06 5.90 -6.33
CA GLY A 909 20.44 7.01 -7.06
C GLY A 909 20.68 6.90 -8.57
N PRO A 910 21.02 8.04 -9.23
CA PRO A 910 21.09 9.40 -8.70
C PRO A 910 19.74 10.05 -8.42
N GLU A 911 18.68 9.57 -9.06
CA GLU A 911 17.30 10.07 -8.95
C GLU A 911 16.35 8.98 -8.39
N GLY A 912 15.07 9.32 -8.20
CA GLY A 912 14.01 8.36 -7.87
C GLY A 912 13.40 7.72 -9.13
N GLY A 913 12.71 6.57 -8.96
CA GLY A 913 12.03 5.85 -10.03
C GLY A 913 12.98 5.35 -11.10
N ASP A 914 12.63 5.51 -12.38
CA ASP A 914 13.43 5.05 -13.53
C ASP A 914 14.77 5.78 -13.68
N GLY A 915 14.89 6.98 -13.12
CA GLY A 915 16.13 7.72 -13.03
C GLY A 915 17.10 7.23 -11.95
N GLY A 916 16.66 6.28 -11.12
CA GLY A 916 17.43 5.66 -10.04
C GLY A 916 17.91 4.26 -10.37
N GLY A 917 18.07 3.45 -9.33
CA GLY A 917 18.38 2.02 -9.46
C GLY A 917 19.87 1.73 -9.75
N GLU A 918 20.76 2.70 -9.53
CA GLU A 918 22.21 2.57 -9.72
C GLU A 918 22.93 2.86 -8.40
N ILE A 919 24.10 2.23 -8.21
CA ILE A 919 25.02 2.63 -7.14
C ILE A 919 25.76 3.87 -7.59
N VAL A 920 25.61 4.96 -6.85
CA VAL A 920 26.27 6.25 -7.12
C VAL A 920 27.64 6.28 -6.48
N ALA A 921 27.73 5.79 -5.24
CA ALA A 921 28.99 5.76 -4.47
C ALA A 921 28.97 4.62 -3.44
N THR A 922 30.12 4.05 -3.13
CA THR A 922 30.34 3.13 -2.03
C THR A 922 31.63 3.46 -1.33
N GLY A 923 31.69 3.26 -0.03
CA GLY A 923 32.92 3.51 0.74
C GLY A 923 32.63 4.02 2.14
N THR A 924 33.67 4.52 2.80
CA THR A 924 33.52 5.25 4.07
C THR A 924 32.79 6.58 3.84
N PRO A 925 32.20 7.18 4.89
CA PRO A 925 31.56 8.49 4.78
C PRO A 925 32.47 9.55 4.15
N GLU A 926 33.77 9.51 4.46
CA GLU A 926 34.77 10.42 3.93
C GLU A 926 35.03 10.22 2.43
N GLU A 927 34.93 8.99 1.93
CA GLU A 927 35.08 8.67 0.50
C GLU A 927 33.83 9.09 -0.27
N VAL A 928 32.63 8.78 0.24
CA VAL A 928 31.35 9.15 -0.39
C VAL A 928 31.18 10.67 -0.46
N ALA A 929 31.65 11.41 0.56
CA ALA A 929 31.61 12.88 0.58
C ALA A 929 32.45 13.55 -0.53
N ARG A 930 33.34 12.81 -1.19
CA ARG A 930 34.17 13.31 -2.31
C ARG A 930 33.55 13.06 -3.68
N VAL A 931 32.50 12.24 -3.74
CA VAL A 931 31.82 11.87 -4.99
C VAL A 931 30.82 12.95 -5.37
N GLU A 932 31.09 13.72 -6.41
CA GLU A 932 30.23 14.85 -6.84
C GLU A 932 28.79 14.42 -7.23
N ARG A 933 28.62 13.22 -7.79
CA ARG A 933 27.31 12.66 -8.18
C ARG A 933 26.47 12.27 -6.97
N SER A 934 27.07 12.10 -5.78
CA SER A 934 26.36 11.71 -4.57
C SER A 934 25.67 12.92 -3.93
N HIS A 935 24.36 12.92 -3.93
CA HIS A 935 23.58 13.91 -3.18
C HIS A 935 23.84 13.77 -1.67
N THR A 936 23.82 12.55 -1.14
CA THR A 936 24.18 12.27 0.26
C THR A 936 25.57 12.79 0.60
N GLY A 937 26.55 12.54 -0.27
CA GLY A 937 27.92 13.02 -0.07
C GLY A 937 28.03 14.55 0.03
N ARG A 938 27.27 15.29 -0.76
CA ARG A 938 27.23 16.76 -0.70
C ARG A 938 26.78 17.30 0.67
N TYR A 939 25.70 16.73 1.22
CA TYR A 939 25.17 17.13 2.53
C TYR A 939 26.04 16.63 3.69
N LEU A 940 26.73 15.50 3.51
CA LEU A 940 27.61 14.91 4.50
C LEU A 940 28.95 15.67 4.63
N ALA A 941 29.48 16.22 3.53
CA ALA A 941 30.78 16.85 3.47
C ALA A 941 30.98 17.99 4.50
N PRO A 942 30.03 18.92 4.72
CA PRO A 942 30.15 19.96 5.74
C PRO A 942 30.31 19.39 7.16
N MET A 943 29.53 18.36 7.50
CA MET A 943 29.55 17.75 8.83
C MET A 943 30.85 17.03 9.14
N LEU A 944 31.51 16.47 8.13
CA LEU A 944 32.82 15.83 8.26
C LEU A 944 33.97 16.84 8.30
N LYS A 945 33.83 18.01 7.64
CA LYS A 945 34.83 19.08 7.62
C LYS A 945 34.95 19.87 8.93
N MET A 946 33.82 20.09 9.63
CA MET A 946 33.82 20.77 10.92
C MET A 946 34.75 20.12 11.95
N ARG A 947 35.06 18.84 11.78
CA ARG A 947 35.98 18.09 12.63
C ARG A 947 37.46 18.48 12.44
N ARG A 948 37.88 18.93 11.24
CA ARG A 948 39.30 19.32 11.00
C ARG A 948 39.65 20.59 11.71
N VAL A 949 38.71 21.50 11.92
CA VAL A 949 38.89 22.78 12.60
C VAL A 949 38.91 22.64 14.12
N ALA A 950 38.18 21.67 14.67
CA ALA A 950 38.13 21.42 16.13
C ALA A 950 39.26 20.52 16.66
N ALA A 951 40.06 19.95 15.78
CA ALA A 951 41.20 19.07 16.09
C ALA A 951 42.57 19.75 15.89
N GLU A 952 42.61 20.98 15.31
CA GLU A 952 43.76 21.90 15.31
C GLU A 952 43.58 22.91 16.46
#